data_e47d78b925b2d6c90e52dc405fe91832
#
_entry.id   e47d78b925b2d6c90e52dc405fe91832
#
_cell.length_a   1.000
_cell.length_b   1.000
_cell.length_c   1.000
_cell.angle_alpha   90.00
_cell.angle_beta   90.00
_cell.angle_gamma   90.00
#
_symmetry.space_group_name_H-M   'P 1'
#
loop_
_entity.id
_entity.type
_entity.pdbx_description
1 polymer ?
#
loop_
_entity_poly.entity_id
_entity_poly.type
_entity_poly.pdbx_seq_one_letter_code
_entity_poly.pdbx_strand_id
1 'polypeptide(L)'
;MRFRTLGQLLLLSVGVASPALAQKKALTQADWDKWRSIQGATLSNDGKWVAYTLAPQVGDGEFVVRSTTSGTEYRVPVGYISRPNNTPGGERARGGGAGGGRAGGGGRGGGGGGGASGPFTSDNRFAFVTVQPTKDEVERQERAAAARGGRGGRAGGALAGGGNQNSVVMVSLSDGKITPLPNMRSYRLPEASGKWMVYTTAPDSANADSSRAAGTPGGRGAQAPGGARGPRRTYGNPVTLRNLDTSTDEVIADVVAYQFDDSAKVLAYTVASRADSTKDGVYIRNLVTGATQNVLTGPGNYRALALDRTQQQFVFTTDREDFGKPNARQVIYLGSVKTGTAQPIVRSEMLPEGTRFPDSFNVTLNRAGTALQFAIAPPAEDTVPADSLVGKARYDLWHWKDPALQPTQLLQVNQSRNRTYTAVYHLATKKLLQLTHDSFPSVQLSDDGKIGLQSTGVPYDVQRMWGDGGNDIYHVDPATGSRKLVATKITGNAQLSPGGKYIAYFDRDEWHTYNVATGKVTNITAATPSVHFEQETHSTPDDPGAWGIAGWTKDDRSILVNDRFDIWELDPTGAKAPVVLTDSLGRRENMTLRLLDLGRDEEERFVDTSKPVWLSAFDEDTKASGFYTSKLDARRAPEQVVMADVRYGAPSKAKNAETYLVTKGTFVEFPNLYVGPNLTTLTQVSDANPQQKD
;
A
#
# COMPACT_ATOMS: atom_id res chain seq x y z
N MET A 1 -25.98 65.30 -81.94
CA MET A 1 -27.28 65.00 -81.32
C MET A 1 -27.09 63.92 -80.23
N ARG A 2 -27.59 64.22 -79.08
CA ARG A 2 -27.45 63.48 -77.81
C ARG A 2 -28.22 62.18 -77.89
N PHE A 3 -27.68 61.09 -77.24
CA PHE A 3 -28.49 60.17 -76.40
C PHE A 3 -27.60 59.49 -75.35
N ARG A 4 -27.96 59.70 -74.13
CA ARG A 4 -27.47 59.03 -72.89
C ARG A 4 -28.14 57.69 -72.76
N THR A 5 -27.40 56.66 -72.42
CA THR A 5 -27.99 55.42 -71.83
C THR A 5 -27.27 55.09 -70.56
N LEU A 6 -28.05 55.05 -69.48
CA LEU A 6 -27.71 54.67 -68.15
C LEU A 6 -27.47 53.14 -68.12
N GLY A 7 -26.31 52.68 -67.70
CA GLY A 7 -26.07 51.30 -67.36
C GLY A 7 -26.14 51.09 -65.83
N GLN A 8 -27.11 50.32 -65.38
CA GLN A 8 -27.23 49.89 -63.98
C GLN A 8 -26.18 48.84 -63.68
N LEU A 9 -25.27 49.11 -62.75
CA LEU A 9 -24.38 48.12 -62.12
C LEU A 9 -25.19 47.35 -61.07
N LEU A 10 -25.46 46.07 -61.32
CA LEU A 10 -25.94 45.11 -60.31
C LEU A 10 -24.75 44.59 -59.53
N LEU A 11 -24.57 45.04 -58.28
CA LEU A 11 -23.62 44.45 -57.34
C LEU A 11 -24.21 43.16 -56.79
N LEU A 12 -23.72 42.00 -57.28
CA LEU A 12 -23.92 40.70 -56.60
C LEU A 12 -23.04 40.64 -55.37
N SER A 13 -23.60 40.84 -54.20
CA SER A 13 -22.96 40.50 -52.93
C SER A 13 -22.97 38.99 -52.72
N VAL A 14 -21.88 38.33 -53.08
CA VAL A 14 -21.62 36.95 -52.68
C VAL A 14 -21.31 36.95 -51.18
N GLY A 15 -22.29 36.62 -50.37
CA GLY A 15 -22.13 36.34 -48.95
C GLY A 15 -21.24 35.10 -48.80
N VAL A 16 -19.96 35.30 -48.46
CA VAL A 16 -19.11 34.21 -47.98
C VAL A 16 -19.65 33.82 -46.61
N ALA A 17 -20.45 32.77 -46.57
CA ALA A 17 -20.78 32.10 -45.34
C ALA A 17 -19.49 31.44 -44.80
N SER A 18 -18.76 32.15 -43.94
CA SER A 18 -17.71 31.54 -43.14
C SER A 18 -18.38 30.42 -42.32
N PRO A 19 -17.88 29.18 -42.35
CA PRO A 19 -18.35 28.20 -41.40
C PRO A 19 -18.04 28.78 -40.03
N ALA A 20 -19.09 29.06 -39.24
CA ALA A 20 -18.97 29.35 -37.84
C ALA A 20 -18.36 28.09 -37.23
N LEU A 21 -17.03 28.06 -37.06
CA LEU A 21 -16.37 27.12 -36.19
C LEU A 21 -17.06 27.31 -34.84
N ALA A 22 -17.86 26.36 -34.41
CA ALA A 22 -18.53 26.39 -33.14
C ALA A 22 -17.45 26.61 -32.09
N GLN A 23 -17.41 27.83 -31.56
CA GLN A 23 -16.45 28.19 -30.53
C GLN A 23 -16.82 27.39 -29.30
N LYS A 24 -15.91 26.52 -28.84
CA LYS A 24 -16.15 25.73 -27.65
C LYS A 24 -16.51 26.65 -26.48
N LYS A 25 -17.41 26.23 -25.64
CA LYS A 25 -17.84 26.94 -24.46
C LYS A 25 -16.65 27.29 -23.56
N ALA A 26 -16.56 28.54 -23.12
CA ALA A 26 -15.57 28.93 -22.12
C ALA A 26 -15.85 28.21 -20.79
N LEU A 27 -14.82 27.58 -20.20
CA LEU A 27 -14.94 26.86 -18.94
C LEU A 27 -15.15 27.84 -17.78
N THR A 28 -16.09 27.52 -16.92
CA THR A 28 -16.38 28.22 -15.65
C THR A 28 -15.93 27.38 -14.45
N GLN A 29 -15.86 27.98 -13.27
CA GLN A 29 -15.57 27.22 -12.04
C GLN A 29 -16.55 26.07 -11.83
N ALA A 30 -17.84 26.26 -12.12
CA ALA A 30 -18.86 25.22 -12.01
C ALA A 30 -18.64 24.04 -12.98
N ASP A 31 -17.95 24.28 -14.10
CA ASP A 31 -17.59 23.19 -15.02
C ASP A 31 -16.42 22.38 -14.46
N TRP A 32 -15.44 23.04 -13.79
CA TRP A 32 -14.35 22.37 -13.10
C TRP A 32 -14.85 21.52 -11.93
N ASP A 33 -15.81 21.99 -11.15
CA ASP A 33 -16.37 21.25 -10.00
C ASP A 33 -17.00 19.93 -10.43
N LYS A 34 -17.57 19.86 -11.65
CA LYS A 34 -18.20 18.67 -12.23
C LYS A 34 -17.20 17.70 -12.86
N TRP A 35 -15.93 18.12 -13.03
CA TRP A 35 -14.93 17.27 -13.68
C TRP A 35 -14.64 16.03 -12.85
N ARG A 36 -14.76 14.85 -13.45
CA ARG A 36 -14.66 13.56 -12.76
C ARG A 36 -13.31 12.90 -13.02
N SER A 37 -12.76 12.28 -12.00
CA SER A 37 -11.62 11.37 -12.11
C SER A 37 -12.06 9.91 -11.97
N ILE A 38 -11.37 9.01 -12.65
CA ILE A 38 -11.54 7.57 -12.49
C ILE A 38 -10.63 7.09 -11.38
N GLN A 39 -11.17 6.36 -10.40
CA GLN A 39 -10.44 5.84 -9.25
C GLN A 39 -10.69 4.35 -9.09
N GLY A 40 -9.67 3.60 -8.63
CA GLY A 40 -9.79 2.20 -8.23
C GLY A 40 -10.22 1.25 -9.34
N ALA A 41 -9.86 1.54 -10.60
CA ALA A 41 -10.21 0.68 -11.72
C ALA A 41 -9.61 -0.72 -11.56
N THR A 42 -10.45 -1.76 -11.62
CA THR A 42 -10.08 -3.15 -11.36
C THR A 42 -10.87 -4.09 -12.27
N LEU A 43 -10.21 -5.11 -12.83
CA LEU A 43 -10.87 -6.22 -13.54
C LEU A 43 -11.33 -7.30 -12.57
N SER A 44 -12.43 -7.96 -12.87
CA SER A 44 -12.78 -9.25 -12.28
C SER A 44 -11.75 -10.32 -12.65
N ASN A 45 -11.62 -11.37 -11.84
CA ASN A 45 -10.63 -12.43 -12.08
C ASN A 45 -10.82 -13.12 -13.44
N ASP A 46 -12.06 -13.23 -13.91
CA ASP A 46 -12.41 -13.82 -15.22
C ASP A 46 -12.39 -12.82 -16.38
N GLY A 47 -12.06 -11.54 -16.09
CA GLY A 47 -11.96 -10.49 -17.09
C GLY A 47 -13.29 -10.02 -17.71
N LYS A 48 -14.45 -10.50 -17.21
CA LYS A 48 -15.76 -10.15 -17.79
C LYS A 48 -16.34 -8.86 -17.26
N TRP A 49 -15.81 -8.33 -16.17
CA TRP A 49 -16.29 -7.12 -15.53
C TRP A 49 -15.15 -6.18 -15.19
N VAL A 50 -15.41 -4.89 -15.30
CA VAL A 50 -14.54 -3.82 -14.78
C VAL A 50 -15.34 -3.00 -13.78
N ALA A 51 -14.72 -2.71 -12.63
CA ALA A 51 -15.26 -1.82 -11.60
C ALA A 51 -14.39 -0.59 -11.46
N TYR A 52 -14.98 0.58 -11.28
CA TYR A 52 -14.29 1.83 -11.05
C TYR A 52 -15.21 2.85 -10.38
N THR A 53 -14.63 3.89 -9.79
CA THR A 53 -15.39 5.00 -9.22
C THR A 53 -15.16 6.27 -10.02
N LEU A 54 -16.23 6.96 -10.36
CA LEU A 54 -16.22 8.30 -10.92
C LEU A 54 -16.34 9.31 -9.77
N ALA A 55 -15.28 10.05 -9.51
CA ALA A 55 -15.23 11.04 -8.43
C ALA A 55 -15.16 12.46 -9.01
N PRO A 56 -16.21 13.31 -8.85
CA PRO A 56 -16.16 14.71 -9.26
C PRO A 56 -15.18 15.50 -8.38
N GLN A 57 -14.80 16.71 -8.83
CA GLN A 57 -14.00 17.62 -8.01
C GLN A 57 -14.76 18.04 -6.75
N VAL A 58 -16.05 18.32 -6.92
CA VAL A 58 -16.96 18.72 -5.85
C VAL A 58 -18.29 18.00 -6.07
N GLY A 59 -18.74 17.22 -5.08
CA GLY A 59 -20.00 16.48 -5.15
C GLY A 59 -19.85 15.00 -4.84
N ASP A 60 -20.94 14.29 -5.06
CA ASP A 60 -21.01 12.86 -4.77
C ASP A 60 -20.45 12.02 -5.93
N GLY A 61 -19.74 10.96 -5.58
CA GLY A 61 -19.17 10.02 -6.53
C GLY A 61 -20.13 8.92 -6.93
N GLU A 62 -19.77 8.15 -7.93
CA GLU A 62 -20.53 7.06 -8.51
C GLU A 62 -19.62 5.84 -8.75
N PHE A 63 -19.97 4.70 -8.17
CA PHE A 63 -19.31 3.43 -8.46
C PHE A 63 -19.99 2.78 -9.66
N VAL A 64 -19.19 2.36 -10.60
CA VAL A 64 -19.62 1.76 -11.86
C VAL A 64 -19.06 0.36 -11.96
N VAL A 65 -19.91 -0.60 -12.27
CA VAL A 65 -19.54 -1.95 -12.66
C VAL A 65 -20.05 -2.22 -14.06
N ARG A 66 -19.13 -2.46 -14.99
CA ARG A 66 -19.47 -2.61 -16.40
C ARG A 66 -18.95 -3.93 -16.97
N SER A 67 -19.82 -4.61 -17.73
CA SER A 67 -19.42 -5.80 -18.49
C SER A 67 -18.43 -5.41 -19.60
N THR A 68 -17.36 -6.18 -19.74
CA THR A 68 -16.36 -6.01 -20.79
C THR A 68 -16.81 -6.53 -22.15
N THR A 69 -17.92 -7.30 -22.19
CA THR A 69 -18.39 -7.98 -23.40
C THR A 69 -19.79 -7.53 -23.85
N SER A 70 -20.75 -7.39 -22.92
CA SER A 70 -22.15 -7.06 -23.28
C SER A 70 -22.44 -5.56 -23.21
N GLY A 71 -21.57 -4.76 -22.62
CA GLY A 71 -21.83 -3.34 -22.36
C GLY A 71 -22.83 -3.08 -21.23
N THR A 72 -23.36 -4.12 -20.56
CA THR A 72 -24.20 -3.99 -19.37
C THR A 72 -23.47 -3.22 -18.28
N GLU A 73 -24.15 -2.28 -17.65
CA GLU A 73 -23.56 -1.38 -16.67
C GLU A 73 -24.48 -1.20 -15.46
N TYR A 74 -23.90 -1.30 -14.27
CA TYR A 74 -24.58 -1.05 -13.00
C TYR A 74 -23.92 0.12 -12.31
N ARG A 75 -24.71 1.08 -11.81
CA ARG A 75 -24.24 2.29 -11.14
C ARG A 75 -24.78 2.38 -9.73
N VAL A 76 -23.90 2.74 -8.78
CA VAL A 76 -24.24 2.91 -7.37
C VAL A 76 -23.71 4.27 -6.91
N PRO A 77 -24.57 5.20 -6.45
CA PRO A 77 -24.11 6.42 -5.80
C PRO A 77 -23.29 6.09 -4.55
N VAL A 78 -22.09 6.67 -4.41
CA VAL A 78 -21.19 6.36 -3.30
C VAL A 78 -20.98 7.53 -2.35
N GLY A 79 -21.75 8.62 -2.51
CA GLY A 79 -21.66 9.80 -1.66
C GLY A 79 -20.39 10.61 -1.87
N TYR A 80 -20.08 11.48 -0.91
CA TYR A 80 -19.01 12.45 -1.02
C TYR A 80 -17.63 11.83 -0.81
N ILE A 81 -16.83 11.82 -1.86
CA ILE A 81 -15.45 11.38 -1.82
C ILE A 81 -14.57 12.60 -1.53
N SER A 82 -14.22 12.78 -0.24
CA SER A 82 -13.26 13.81 0.12
C SER A 82 -11.90 13.49 -0.49
N ARG A 83 -11.39 14.39 -1.33
CA ARG A 83 -9.99 14.31 -1.75
C ARG A 83 -9.11 14.70 -0.57
N PRO A 84 -7.95 14.06 -0.37
CA PRO A 84 -6.98 14.57 0.58
C PRO A 84 -6.69 16.03 0.18
N ASN A 85 -6.97 16.96 1.10
CA ASN A 85 -6.78 18.39 0.89
C ASN A 85 -5.38 18.64 0.36
N ASN A 86 -5.26 19.12 -0.88
CA ASN A 86 -4.17 19.96 -1.30
C ASN A 86 -4.32 21.28 -0.54
N THR A 87 -3.84 21.32 0.69
CA THR A 87 -3.65 22.57 1.41
C THR A 87 -2.62 23.36 0.59
N PRO A 88 -2.91 24.61 0.16
CA PRO A 88 -1.89 25.47 -0.43
C PRO A 88 -0.75 25.62 0.59
N GLY A 89 0.43 25.07 0.30
CA GLY A 89 1.57 24.97 1.20
C GLY A 89 2.00 23.54 1.53
N GLY A 90 1.28 22.52 1.06
CA GLY A 90 1.62 21.10 1.20
C GLY A 90 2.17 20.45 -0.07
N GLU A 91 2.81 21.23 -0.95
CA GLU A 91 3.68 20.67 -2.00
C GLU A 91 4.92 20.07 -1.34
N ARG A 92 4.73 18.87 -0.78
CA ARG A 92 5.86 17.99 -0.50
C ARG A 92 5.82 16.83 -1.46
N ALA A 93 6.74 16.92 -2.41
CA ALA A 93 7.42 15.83 -3.08
C ALA A 93 6.48 14.76 -3.71
N ARG A 94 5.77 15.13 -4.76
CA ARG A 94 5.76 14.28 -5.93
C ARG A 94 6.79 14.84 -6.92
N GLY A 95 8.03 14.73 -6.51
CA GLY A 95 9.13 14.76 -7.44
C GLY A 95 8.90 13.64 -8.43
N GLY A 96 8.75 14.00 -9.70
CA GLY A 96 8.70 13.06 -10.78
C GLY A 96 9.96 12.21 -10.80
N GLY A 97 9.80 10.95 -10.39
CA GLY A 97 10.68 9.86 -10.66
C GLY A 97 9.84 8.83 -11.39
N ALA A 98 9.72 8.98 -12.68
CA ALA A 98 9.36 7.86 -13.54
C ALA A 98 10.54 6.89 -13.48
N GLY A 99 10.43 5.82 -12.72
CA GLY A 99 11.45 4.80 -12.64
C GLY A 99 11.76 4.45 -11.19
N GLY A 100 10.95 3.65 -10.59
CA GLY A 100 11.24 3.09 -9.29
C GLY A 100 10.46 1.81 -9.16
N GLY A 101 11.12 0.69 -9.40
CA GLY A 101 10.58 -0.62 -9.10
C GLY A 101 9.98 -0.60 -7.70
N ARG A 102 8.75 -1.03 -7.58
CA ARG A 102 8.20 -1.45 -6.31
C ARG A 102 9.13 -2.53 -5.77
N ALA A 103 10.04 -2.16 -4.88
CA ALA A 103 10.63 -3.12 -3.97
C ALA A 103 9.47 -3.69 -3.16
N GLY A 104 8.96 -4.82 -3.61
CA GLY A 104 7.98 -5.62 -2.92
C GLY A 104 8.62 -6.15 -1.65
N GLY A 105 8.14 -5.74 -0.56
CA GLY A 105 8.45 -6.16 0.77
C GLY A 105 7.32 -5.76 1.72
N GLY A 106 6.09 -5.75 1.23
CA GLY A 106 4.91 -5.65 2.07
C GLY A 106 4.59 -6.99 2.68
N GLY A 107 5.26 -7.35 3.80
CA GLY A 107 4.72 -8.35 4.67
C GLY A 107 3.28 -7.96 5.02
N ARG A 108 2.33 -8.86 4.85
CA ARG A 108 1.00 -8.79 5.42
C ARG A 108 1.11 -8.70 6.94
N GLY A 109 1.52 -7.55 7.46
CA GLY A 109 1.51 -7.22 8.87
C GLY A 109 0.06 -6.98 9.29
N GLY A 110 -0.48 -7.87 10.11
CA GLY A 110 -1.74 -7.67 10.77
C GLY A 110 -1.71 -6.45 11.68
N GLY A 111 -2.15 -5.33 11.18
CA GLY A 111 -2.47 -4.14 11.95
C GLY A 111 -3.81 -3.65 11.45
N GLY A 112 -4.77 -3.46 12.35
CA GLY A 112 -6.17 -3.07 12.09
C GLY A 112 -6.34 -1.79 11.30
N GLY A 113 -6.03 -1.84 10.04
CA GLY A 113 -6.33 -0.85 9.02
C GLY A 113 -6.81 -1.61 7.80
N GLY A 114 -8.07 -1.40 7.42
CA GLY A 114 -8.75 -2.12 6.36
C GLY A 114 -8.04 -2.07 5.04
N GLY A 115 -7.23 -3.08 4.76
CA GLY A 115 -6.91 -3.46 3.40
C GLY A 115 -8.22 -3.95 2.79
N ALA A 116 -8.85 -3.12 1.96
CA ALA A 116 -10.03 -3.52 1.23
C ALA A 116 -9.64 -4.67 0.33
N SER A 117 -10.29 -5.82 0.50
CA SER A 117 -10.42 -6.81 -0.54
C SER A 117 -10.85 -6.07 -1.80
N GLY A 118 -10.35 -6.44 -2.98
CA GLY A 118 -10.81 -5.85 -4.23
C GLY A 118 -12.34 -5.83 -4.31
N PRO A 119 -12.94 -5.07 -5.21
CA PRO A 119 -14.38 -4.93 -5.26
C PRO A 119 -15.10 -6.25 -5.56
N PHE A 120 -14.44 -7.22 -6.19
CA PHE A 120 -15.07 -8.45 -6.64
C PHE A 120 -14.85 -9.64 -5.68
N THR A 121 -15.87 -10.51 -5.55
CA THR A 121 -15.64 -11.87 -5.02
C THR A 121 -14.71 -12.65 -5.95
N SER A 122 -13.98 -13.62 -5.40
CA SER A 122 -13.02 -14.41 -6.18
C SER A 122 -13.67 -15.23 -7.31
N ASP A 123 -14.94 -15.57 -7.16
CA ASP A 123 -15.77 -16.27 -8.14
C ASP A 123 -16.53 -15.33 -9.10
N ASN A 124 -16.33 -14.02 -8.97
CA ASN A 124 -16.92 -12.97 -9.81
C ASN A 124 -18.47 -12.95 -9.82
N ARG A 125 -19.12 -13.37 -8.73
CA ARG A 125 -20.59 -13.28 -8.60
C ARG A 125 -21.08 -11.93 -8.13
N PHE A 126 -20.29 -11.27 -7.27
CA PHE A 126 -20.67 -10.02 -6.62
C PHE A 126 -19.56 -8.98 -6.71
N ALA A 127 -19.98 -7.72 -6.76
CA ALA A 127 -19.13 -6.56 -6.52
C ALA A 127 -19.60 -5.80 -5.29
N PHE A 128 -18.64 -5.23 -4.52
CA PHE A 128 -18.89 -4.49 -3.29
C PHE A 128 -18.32 -3.10 -3.37
N VAL A 129 -19.04 -2.13 -2.80
CA VAL A 129 -18.56 -0.77 -2.67
C VAL A 129 -19.00 -0.17 -1.33
N THR A 130 -18.12 0.61 -0.71
CA THR A 130 -18.45 1.39 0.48
C THR A 130 -19.10 2.69 0.06
N VAL A 131 -20.27 3.00 0.63
CA VAL A 131 -21.01 4.23 0.40
C VAL A 131 -20.75 5.19 1.57
N GLN A 132 -20.39 6.41 1.25
CA GLN A 132 -20.16 7.52 2.17
C GLN A 132 -21.45 8.37 2.29
N PRO A 133 -21.59 9.19 3.33
CA PRO A 133 -22.63 10.22 3.36
C PRO A 133 -22.51 11.16 2.15
N THR A 134 -23.64 11.66 1.69
CA THR A 134 -23.67 12.68 0.63
C THR A 134 -22.99 13.97 1.07
N LYS A 135 -22.56 14.80 0.12
CA LYS A 135 -21.96 16.11 0.40
C LYS A 135 -22.88 16.95 1.31
N ASP A 136 -24.19 16.97 1.01
CA ASP A 136 -25.18 17.73 1.79
C ASP A 136 -25.31 17.22 3.24
N GLU A 137 -25.17 15.91 3.44
CA GLU A 137 -25.16 15.32 4.78
C GLU A 137 -23.89 15.67 5.54
N VAL A 138 -22.72 15.61 4.90
CA VAL A 138 -21.46 16.06 5.50
C VAL A 138 -21.53 17.53 5.91
N GLU A 139 -21.98 18.41 5.02
CA GLU A 139 -22.12 19.84 5.33
C GLU A 139 -23.15 20.11 6.45
N ARG A 140 -24.24 19.36 6.50
CA ARG A 140 -25.21 19.47 7.62
C ARG A 140 -24.58 19.05 8.94
N GLN A 141 -23.80 17.99 8.95
CA GLN A 141 -23.10 17.51 10.15
C GLN A 141 -22.04 18.52 10.61
N GLU A 142 -21.28 19.11 9.69
CA GLU A 142 -20.28 20.15 9.99
C GLU A 142 -20.94 21.41 10.58
N ARG A 143 -22.05 21.89 10.00
CA ARG A 143 -22.83 23.02 10.52
C ARG A 143 -23.39 22.72 11.92
N ALA A 144 -23.90 21.51 12.14
CA ALA A 144 -24.40 21.07 13.44
C ALA A 144 -23.27 20.97 14.49
N ALA A 145 -22.08 20.53 14.09
CA ALA A 145 -20.91 20.48 14.95
C ALA A 145 -20.40 21.90 15.32
N ALA A 146 -20.37 22.81 14.35
CA ALA A 146 -20.00 24.22 14.56
C ALA A 146 -20.99 24.93 15.48
N ALA A 147 -22.30 24.68 15.33
CA ALA A 147 -23.35 25.27 16.18
C ALA A 147 -23.28 24.80 17.66
N ARG A 148 -22.70 23.63 17.93
CA ARG A 148 -22.50 23.11 19.30
C ARG A 148 -21.30 23.69 20.04
N GLY A 149 -20.67 24.74 19.52
CA GLY A 149 -19.66 25.54 20.24
C GLY A 149 -18.30 24.92 20.38
N GLY A 150 -17.87 24.13 19.41
CA GLY A 150 -16.50 23.60 19.30
C GLY A 150 -15.48 24.70 19.00
N ARG A 151 -15.02 25.43 20.02
CA ARG A 151 -13.90 26.38 19.92
C ARG A 151 -12.59 25.58 19.79
N GLY A 152 -11.99 25.65 18.61
CA GLY A 152 -10.56 25.37 18.44
C GLY A 152 -10.18 23.92 18.14
N GLY A 153 -10.27 23.54 16.89
CA GLY A 153 -9.58 22.37 16.35
C GLY A 153 -9.57 22.46 14.82
N ARG A 154 -8.39 22.49 14.25
CA ARG A 154 -8.17 22.52 12.79
C ARG A 154 -9.15 21.61 12.06
N ALA A 155 -9.86 22.15 11.08
CA ALA A 155 -10.89 21.49 10.27
C ALA A 155 -10.43 20.26 9.41
N GLY A 156 -9.31 19.66 9.72
CA GLY A 156 -8.78 18.50 8.99
C GLY A 156 -8.83 17.16 9.74
N GLY A 157 -9.21 17.15 11.04
CA GLY A 157 -9.20 15.94 11.87
C GLY A 157 -10.56 15.48 12.38
N ALA A 158 -11.62 16.29 12.23
CA ALA A 158 -12.92 16.04 12.84
C ALA A 158 -13.80 15.02 12.09
N LEU A 159 -13.48 14.70 10.85
CA LEU A 159 -14.23 13.71 10.06
C LEU A 159 -13.91 12.24 10.41
N ALA A 160 -12.84 12.00 11.17
CA ALA A 160 -12.44 10.63 11.58
C ALA A 160 -13.16 10.13 12.85
N GLY A 161 -13.93 10.95 13.56
CA GLY A 161 -14.52 10.62 14.86
C GLY A 161 -16.03 10.84 15.02
N GLY A 162 -16.68 11.49 14.07
CA GLY A 162 -18.15 11.67 14.10
C GLY A 162 -18.81 10.52 13.35
N GLY A 163 -19.73 9.83 14.00
CA GLY A 163 -20.39 8.61 13.57
C GLY A 163 -20.97 8.63 12.15
N ASN A 164 -20.10 8.58 11.16
CA ASN A 164 -20.48 8.37 9.77
C ASN A 164 -20.95 6.93 9.64
N GLN A 165 -22.24 6.77 9.39
CA GLN A 165 -22.82 5.48 9.01
C GLN A 165 -22.43 5.20 7.56
N ASN A 166 -21.18 4.76 7.35
CA ASN A 166 -20.82 4.16 6.08
C ASN A 166 -21.70 2.92 5.91
N SER A 167 -22.25 2.73 4.74
CA SER A 167 -22.91 1.49 4.35
C SER A 167 -22.12 0.83 3.23
N VAL A 168 -22.29 -0.44 3.06
CA VAL A 168 -21.74 -1.19 1.92
C VAL A 168 -22.90 -1.59 1.01
N VAL A 169 -22.66 -1.53 -0.26
CA VAL A 169 -23.62 -2.01 -1.28
C VAL A 169 -23.00 -3.20 -1.99
N MET A 170 -23.78 -4.26 -2.12
CA MET A 170 -23.46 -5.45 -2.90
C MET A 170 -24.22 -5.40 -4.22
N VAL A 171 -23.51 -5.57 -5.32
CA VAL A 171 -24.06 -5.67 -6.67
C VAL A 171 -23.89 -7.09 -7.16
N SER A 172 -24.99 -7.76 -7.48
CA SER A 172 -24.98 -9.07 -8.15
C SER A 172 -24.66 -8.87 -9.63
N LEU A 173 -23.64 -9.57 -10.12
CA LEU A 173 -23.17 -9.41 -11.50
C LEU A 173 -24.03 -10.17 -12.52
N SER A 174 -24.82 -11.14 -12.07
CA SER A 174 -25.68 -11.94 -12.96
C SER A 174 -26.97 -11.26 -13.36
N ASP A 175 -27.60 -10.52 -12.44
CA ASP A 175 -28.93 -9.92 -12.62
C ASP A 175 -28.96 -8.40 -12.31
N GLY A 176 -27.84 -7.83 -11.86
CA GLY A 176 -27.74 -6.41 -11.54
C GLY A 176 -28.44 -6.01 -10.25
N LYS A 177 -28.87 -6.96 -9.43
CA LYS A 177 -29.55 -6.65 -8.17
C LYS A 177 -28.58 -5.90 -7.23
N ILE A 178 -29.00 -4.70 -6.84
CA ILE A 178 -28.29 -3.85 -5.89
C ILE A 178 -28.89 -4.09 -4.50
N THR A 179 -28.08 -4.58 -3.58
CA THR A 179 -28.48 -4.89 -2.21
C THR A 179 -27.70 -4.01 -1.23
N PRO A 180 -28.36 -3.02 -0.60
CA PRO A 180 -27.73 -2.26 0.48
C PRO A 180 -27.49 -3.14 1.70
N LEU A 181 -26.31 -3.01 2.31
CA LEU A 181 -25.94 -3.66 3.57
C LEU A 181 -25.75 -2.55 4.61
N PRO A 182 -26.83 -2.13 5.29
CA PRO A 182 -26.81 -0.96 6.14
C PRO A 182 -25.95 -1.17 7.38
N ASN A 183 -25.41 -0.07 7.92
CA ASN A 183 -24.58 -0.04 9.13
C ASN A 183 -23.26 -0.83 9.03
N MET A 184 -22.88 -1.31 7.84
CA MET A 184 -21.63 -2.01 7.63
C MET A 184 -20.47 -1.01 7.56
N ARG A 185 -19.46 -1.17 8.42
CA ARG A 185 -18.26 -0.32 8.47
C ARG A 185 -17.13 -0.82 7.62
N SER A 186 -16.93 -2.10 7.61
CA SER A 186 -15.85 -2.77 6.86
C SER A 186 -16.24 -4.20 6.55
N TYR A 187 -15.68 -4.73 5.49
CA TYR A 187 -15.83 -6.13 5.13
C TYR A 187 -14.50 -6.72 4.68
N ARG A 188 -14.41 -8.05 4.73
CA ARG A 188 -13.32 -8.82 4.15
C ARG A 188 -13.88 -10.00 3.36
N LEU A 189 -13.30 -10.19 2.18
CA LEU A 189 -13.56 -11.34 1.33
C LEU A 189 -12.33 -12.27 1.38
N PRO A 190 -12.52 -13.59 1.37
CA PRO A 190 -11.42 -14.54 1.18
C PRO A 190 -10.80 -14.39 -0.21
N GLU A 191 -9.53 -14.70 -0.35
CA GLU A 191 -8.81 -14.52 -1.60
C GLU A 191 -9.20 -15.54 -2.69
N ALA A 192 -9.46 -16.80 -2.29
CA ALA A 192 -9.73 -17.90 -3.19
C ALA A 192 -11.13 -18.51 -3.02
N SER A 193 -12.07 -17.81 -2.36
CA SER A 193 -13.45 -18.29 -2.19
C SER A 193 -14.45 -17.15 -2.29
N GLY A 194 -15.48 -17.30 -3.10
CA GLY A 194 -16.61 -16.37 -3.19
C GLY A 194 -17.77 -16.70 -2.26
N LYS A 195 -17.65 -17.72 -1.39
CA LYS A 195 -18.75 -18.20 -0.56
C LYS A 195 -19.00 -17.39 0.71
N TRP A 196 -17.95 -16.81 1.28
CA TRP A 196 -18.00 -16.20 2.59
C TRP A 196 -17.60 -14.72 2.56
N MET A 197 -18.16 -13.95 3.48
CA MET A 197 -17.77 -12.59 3.78
C MET A 197 -17.83 -12.39 5.30
N VAL A 198 -16.86 -11.71 5.89
CA VAL A 198 -16.95 -11.21 7.26
C VAL A 198 -17.06 -9.70 7.22
N TYR A 199 -17.97 -9.14 8.00
CA TYR A 199 -18.15 -7.70 8.09
C TYR A 199 -18.39 -7.23 9.54
N THR A 200 -18.10 -5.95 9.78
CA THR A 200 -18.38 -5.26 11.03
C THR A 200 -19.48 -4.25 10.84
N THR A 201 -20.37 -4.14 11.83
CA THR A 201 -21.40 -3.09 11.85
C THR A 201 -20.98 -1.94 12.76
N ALA A 202 -21.62 -0.78 12.58
CA ALA A 202 -21.50 0.31 13.53
C ALA A 202 -22.09 -0.16 14.88
N PRO A 203 -21.45 0.17 16.02
CA PRO A 203 -22.08 -0.10 17.31
C PRO A 203 -23.40 0.66 17.40
N ASP A 204 -24.42 0.03 17.97
CA ASP A 204 -25.70 0.68 18.22
C ASP A 204 -25.48 1.97 19.02
N SER A 205 -26.23 3.03 18.70
CA SER A 205 -26.12 4.33 19.35
C SER A 205 -26.31 4.28 20.87
N ALA A 206 -27.04 3.28 21.39
CA ALA A 206 -27.18 2.99 22.81
C ALA A 206 -25.87 2.55 23.49
N ASN A 207 -24.94 1.92 22.74
CA ASN A 207 -23.61 1.52 23.23
C ASN A 207 -22.52 2.57 22.96
N ALA A 208 -22.80 3.61 22.17
CA ALA A 208 -21.86 4.67 21.84
C ALA A 208 -21.60 5.63 23.02
N ASP A 209 -22.55 5.79 23.94
CA ASP A 209 -22.40 6.68 25.10
C ASP A 209 -21.35 6.20 26.12
N SER A 210 -21.20 4.90 26.29
CA SER A 210 -20.18 4.35 27.20
C SER A 210 -18.75 4.46 26.64
N SER A 211 -18.58 4.56 25.32
CA SER A 211 -17.28 4.80 24.69
C SER A 211 -16.95 6.31 24.62
N ARG A 212 -17.96 7.20 24.62
CA ARG A 212 -17.80 8.66 24.66
C ARG A 212 -17.45 9.19 26.04
N ALA A 213 -17.89 8.55 27.12
CA ALA A 213 -17.55 8.96 28.49
C ALA A 213 -16.04 8.87 28.80
N ALA A 214 -15.24 8.23 27.91
CA ALA A 214 -13.80 8.09 28.05
C ALA A 214 -12.98 9.04 27.18
N GLY A 215 -13.59 9.94 26.41
CA GLY A 215 -12.88 10.76 25.41
C GLY A 215 -13.42 12.18 25.21
N THR A 216 -14.00 12.86 26.21
CA THR A 216 -14.36 14.27 26.08
C THR A 216 -13.17 15.15 26.47
N PRO A 217 -12.53 15.89 25.54
CA PRO A 217 -11.65 16.99 25.92
C PRO A 217 -12.55 18.22 26.17
N GLY A 218 -12.83 18.52 27.42
CA GLY A 218 -13.55 19.76 27.70
C GLY A 218 -14.33 19.88 29.02
N GLY A 219 -14.30 18.89 29.90
CA GLY A 219 -14.80 18.98 31.23
C GLY A 219 -13.67 19.35 32.22
N ARG A 220 -13.64 20.55 32.78
CA ARG A 220 -12.88 20.87 34.00
C ARG A 220 -13.48 20.09 35.16
N GLY A 221 -13.27 18.81 35.22
CA GLY A 221 -13.57 17.92 36.33
C GLY A 221 -12.28 17.44 36.95
N ALA A 222 -12.13 17.57 38.25
CA ALA A 222 -10.96 17.25 39.04
C ALA A 222 -10.35 15.88 38.64
N GLN A 223 -9.13 15.89 38.15
CA GLN A 223 -8.34 14.73 37.87
C GLN A 223 -7.83 14.19 39.21
N ALA A 224 -8.22 12.95 39.56
CA ALA A 224 -7.62 12.24 40.67
C ALA A 224 -6.11 12.06 40.46
N PRO A 225 -5.27 12.17 41.50
CA PRO A 225 -3.81 12.15 41.35
C PRO A 225 -3.29 10.77 40.95
N GLY A 226 -2.47 10.75 39.92
CA GLY A 226 -1.31 9.87 39.71
C GLY A 226 -1.43 8.38 39.94
N GLY A 227 -2.25 7.67 39.12
CA GLY A 227 -2.06 6.23 38.92
C GLY A 227 -1.54 5.97 37.51
N ALA A 228 -0.44 5.22 37.38
CA ALA A 228 0.02 4.72 36.10
C ALA A 228 -1.14 3.97 35.42
N ARG A 229 -1.68 4.51 34.32
CA ARG A 229 -2.74 3.85 33.56
C ARG A 229 -2.11 2.68 32.83
N GLY A 230 -2.34 1.48 33.29
CA GLY A 230 -2.08 0.27 32.54
C GLY A 230 -2.70 0.34 31.13
N PRO A 231 -2.21 -0.47 30.18
CA PRO A 231 -2.70 -0.46 28.80
C PRO A 231 -4.23 -0.61 28.77
N ARG A 232 -4.91 0.33 28.11
CA ARG A 232 -6.37 0.34 27.98
C ARG A 232 -6.83 -0.96 27.32
N ARG A 233 -7.66 -1.74 28.00
CA ARG A 233 -8.29 -2.93 27.43
C ARG A 233 -9.11 -2.55 26.20
N THR A 234 -8.84 -3.22 25.08
CA THR A 234 -9.65 -3.10 23.87
C THR A 234 -10.68 -4.22 23.89
N TYR A 235 -11.95 -3.88 24.00
CA TYR A 235 -13.04 -4.83 23.89
C TYR A 235 -13.40 -5.09 22.44
N GLY A 236 -13.88 -6.28 22.15
CA GLY A 236 -14.34 -6.68 20.84
C GLY A 236 -15.67 -6.03 20.46
N ASN A 237 -15.95 -6.05 19.17
CA ASN A 237 -17.23 -5.69 18.59
C ASN A 237 -17.85 -6.92 17.93
N PRO A 238 -19.17 -6.99 17.74
CA PRO A 238 -19.75 -8.06 16.97
C PRO A 238 -19.25 -7.99 15.52
N VAL A 239 -18.92 -9.15 14.97
CA VAL A 239 -18.67 -9.31 13.53
C VAL A 239 -19.71 -10.29 12.98
N THR A 240 -20.11 -10.09 11.75
CA THR A 240 -21.06 -10.95 11.07
C THR A 240 -20.34 -11.76 9.99
N LEU A 241 -20.46 -13.07 10.10
CA LEU A 241 -20.04 -14.02 9.08
C LEU A 241 -21.24 -14.30 8.16
N ARG A 242 -21.16 -13.86 6.90
CA ARG A 242 -22.21 -14.04 5.90
C ARG A 242 -21.83 -15.13 4.92
N ASN A 243 -22.75 -16.07 4.71
CA ASN A 243 -22.70 -16.99 3.60
C ASN A 243 -23.36 -16.35 2.37
N LEU A 244 -22.59 -16.11 1.33
CA LEU A 244 -23.06 -15.46 0.12
C LEU A 244 -23.91 -16.36 -0.80
N ASP A 245 -23.84 -17.70 -0.63
CA ASP A 245 -24.67 -18.65 -1.37
C ASP A 245 -26.11 -18.66 -0.85
N THR A 246 -26.25 -18.66 0.48
CA THR A 246 -27.56 -18.77 1.16
C THR A 246 -28.09 -17.44 1.65
N SER A 247 -27.27 -16.38 1.61
CA SER A 247 -27.57 -15.07 2.19
C SER A 247 -27.86 -15.13 3.70
N THR A 248 -27.31 -16.11 4.41
CA THR A 248 -27.49 -16.27 5.87
C THR A 248 -26.35 -15.59 6.63
N ASP A 249 -26.70 -14.96 7.74
CA ASP A 249 -25.80 -14.23 8.62
C ASP A 249 -25.66 -14.95 9.98
N GLU A 250 -24.43 -15.09 10.45
CA GLU A 250 -24.08 -15.56 11.79
C GLU A 250 -23.30 -14.48 12.52
N VAL A 251 -23.78 -14.03 13.67
CA VAL A 251 -23.11 -13.01 14.47
C VAL A 251 -22.17 -13.66 15.47
N ILE A 252 -20.90 -13.28 15.44
CA ILE A 252 -19.88 -13.67 16.42
C ILE A 252 -19.62 -12.44 17.31
N ALA A 253 -19.92 -12.57 18.61
CA ALA A 253 -19.83 -11.48 19.56
C ALA A 253 -18.39 -11.18 19.97
N ASP A 254 -18.14 -9.92 20.37
CA ASP A 254 -16.93 -9.47 21.06
C ASP A 254 -15.61 -9.77 20.35
N VAL A 255 -15.59 -9.76 19.01
CA VAL A 255 -14.41 -10.05 18.19
C VAL A 255 -13.49 -8.82 18.13
N VAL A 256 -12.22 -9.00 18.46
CA VAL A 256 -11.17 -7.95 18.39
C VAL A 256 -10.45 -8.00 17.04
N ALA A 257 -10.06 -9.18 16.58
CA ALA A 257 -9.38 -9.40 15.32
C ALA A 257 -9.84 -10.72 14.69
N TYR A 258 -9.79 -10.79 13.37
CA TYR A 258 -10.12 -12.01 12.64
C TYR A 258 -9.33 -12.11 11.34
N GLN A 259 -9.12 -13.32 10.86
CA GLN A 259 -8.46 -13.62 9.60
C GLN A 259 -9.04 -14.90 8.98
N PHE A 260 -9.34 -14.86 7.67
CA PHE A 260 -9.60 -16.06 6.87
C PHE A 260 -8.28 -16.73 6.46
N ASP A 261 -8.34 -18.04 6.25
CA ASP A 261 -7.44 -18.67 5.30
C ASP A 261 -7.87 -18.32 3.85
N ASP A 262 -6.97 -18.39 2.87
CA ASP A 262 -7.25 -17.94 1.50
C ASP A 262 -8.43 -18.69 0.86
N SER A 263 -8.58 -19.97 1.20
CA SER A 263 -9.65 -20.84 0.68
C SER A 263 -10.96 -20.72 1.44
N ALA A 264 -11.03 -19.92 2.51
CA ALA A 264 -12.16 -19.78 3.41
C ALA A 264 -12.67 -21.11 3.98
N LYS A 265 -11.77 -22.02 4.34
CA LYS A 265 -12.09 -23.22 5.13
C LYS A 265 -12.08 -22.92 6.61
N VAL A 266 -11.31 -21.92 7.02
CA VAL A 266 -11.06 -21.54 8.39
C VAL A 266 -11.20 -20.04 8.59
N LEU A 267 -11.86 -19.66 9.72
CA LEU A 267 -11.82 -18.30 10.25
C LEU A 267 -11.17 -18.36 11.64
N ALA A 268 -9.98 -17.78 11.78
CA ALA A 268 -9.34 -17.57 13.07
C ALA A 268 -9.77 -16.21 13.62
N TYR A 269 -10.10 -16.11 14.92
CA TYR A 269 -10.49 -14.85 15.53
C TYR A 269 -10.16 -14.78 17.02
N THR A 270 -10.03 -13.56 17.53
CA THR A 270 -9.81 -13.27 18.96
C THR A 270 -11.03 -12.57 19.55
N VAL A 271 -11.32 -12.88 20.79
CA VAL A 271 -12.47 -12.36 21.54
C VAL A 271 -11.99 -11.61 22.78
N ALA A 272 -12.61 -10.47 23.08
CA ALA A 272 -12.48 -9.77 24.37
C ALA A 272 -13.86 -9.24 24.79
N SER A 273 -14.50 -9.96 25.71
CA SER A 273 -15.87 -9.68 26.14
C SER A 273 -15.94 -8.66 27.27
N ARG A 274 -16.94 -7.75 27.20
CA ARG A 274 -17.26 -6.84 28.31
C ARG A 274 -18.06 -7.52 29.40
N ALA A 275 -18.92 -8.45 29.00
CA ALA A 275 -19.88 -9.11 29.91
C ALA A 275 -19.25 -10.27 30.65
N ASP A 276 -18.35 -11.02 30.00
CA ASP A 276 -17.80 -12.25 30.52
C ASP A 276 -16.37 -12.50 30.03
N SER A 277 -15.39 -12.11 30.82
CA SER A 277 -13.98 -12.27 30.49
C SER A 277 -13.51 -13.74 30.43
N THR A 278 -14.29 -14.70 30.89
CA THR A 278 -13.94 -16.12 30.73
C THR A 278 -14.03 -16.59 29.29
N LYS A 279 -14.77 -15.83 28.45
CA LYS A 279 -14.90 -16.04 26.99
C LYS A 279 -13.80 -15.36 26.18
N ASP A 280 -12.96 -14.55 26.82
CA ASP A 280 -11.81 -13.99 26.12
C ASP A 280 -10.94 -15.11 25.58
N GLY A 281 -10.37 -14.93 24.39
CA GLY A 281 -9.55 -16.01 23.85
C GLY A 281 -9.31 -15.94 22.36
N VAL A 282 -8.72 -17.03 21.87
CA VAL A 282 -8.49 -17.32 20.45
C VAL A 282 -9.31 -18.52 20.05
N TYR A 283 -9.98 -18.40 18.91
CA TYR A 283 -10.91 -19.39 18.38
C TYR A 283 -10.60 -19.67 16.92
N ILE A 284 -10.83 -20.91 16.50
CA ILE A 284 -10.78 -21.33 15.10
C ILE A 284 -12.14 -21.90 14.71
N ARG A 285 -12.80 -21.27 13.75
CA ARG A 285 -14.04 -21.72 13.14
C ARG A 285 -13.75 -22.47 11.86
N ASN A 286 -14.11 -23.73 11.78
CA ASN A 286 -14.13 -24.48 10.55
C ASN A 286 -15.39 -24.12 9.76
N LEU A 287 -15.22 -23.48 8.59
CA LEU A 287 -16.31 -22.97 7.76
C LEU A 287 -16.97 -24.07 6.89
N VAL A 288 -16.35 -25.25 6.81
CA VAL A 288 -16.91 -26.41 6.11
C VAL A 288 -17.86 -27.19 7.01
N THR A 289 -17.44 -27.47 8.25
CA THR A 289 -18.22 -28.26 9.19
C THR A 289 -19.10 -27.42 10.13
N GLY A 290 -18.81 -26.13 10.24
CA GLY A 290 -19.48 -25.24 11.19
C GLY A 290 -18.99 -25.40 12.63
N ALA A 291 -17.98 -26.21 12.93
CA ALA A 291 -17.45 -26.40 14.27
C ALA A 291 -16.52 -25.24 14.68
N THR A 292 -16.63 -24.81 15.94
CA THR A 292 -15.71 -23.84 16.54
C THR A 292 -14.86 -24.53 17.60
N GLN A 293 -13.55 -24.35 17.50
CA GLN A 293 -12.57 -24.87 18.44
C GLN A 293 -11.98 -23.74 19.28
N ASN A 294 -11.95 -23.95 20.60
CA ASN A 294 -11.33 -23.03 21.55
C ASN A 294 -9.83 -23.36 21.63
N VAL A 295 -8.98 -22.45 21.14
CA VAL A 295 -7.52 -22.63 21.15
C VAL A 295 -6.94 -22.32 22.52
N LEU A 296 -7.30 -21.16 23.06
CA LEU A 296 -6.89 -20.67 24.37
C LEU A 296 -7.95 -19.71 24.87
N THR A 297 -8.50 -19.93 26.06
CA THR A 297 -9.54 -19.09 26.64
C THR A 297 -9.22 -18.69 28.08
N GLY A 298 -9.88 -17.66 28.56
CA GLY A 298 -9.78 -17.09 29.91
C GLY A 298 -9.43 -15.59 29.87
N PRO A 299 -9.60 -14.91 31.02
CA PRO A 299 -9.39 -13.46 31.08
C PRO A 299 -8.05 -13.02 30.53
N GLY A 300 -8.04 -12.06 29.57
CA GLY A 300 -6.83 -11.59 28.94
C GLY A 300 -7.10 -10.66 27.75
N ASN A 301 -6.05 -10.01 27.29
CA ASN A 301 -6.05 -9.31 26.02
C ASN A 301 -5.38 -10.20 24.96
N TYR A 302 -6.12 -10.56 23.93
CA TYR A 302 -5.64 -11.40 22.83
C TYR A 302 -5.52 -10.55 21.56
N ARG A 303 -4.30 -10.39 21.06
CA ARG A 303 -3.96 -9.43 19.98
C ARG A 303 -2.99 -10.03 18.97
N ALA A 304 -2.68 -9.28 17.92
CA ALA A 304 -1.68 -9.63 16.91
C ALA A 304 -1.87 -11.02 16.29
N LEU A 305 -3.14 -11.43 16.09
CA LEU A 305 -3.45 -12.69 15.42
C LEU A 305 -2.97 -12.63 13.96
N ALA A 306 -2.14 -13.59 13.57
CA ALA A 306 -1.66 -13.73 12.20
C ALA A 306 -1.50 -15.21 11.84
N LEU A 307 -2.00 -15.59 10.66
CA LEU A 307 -1.72 -16.89 10.04
C LEU A 307 -0.36 -16.83 9.32
N ASP A 308 0.37 -17.94 9.29
CA ASP A 308 1.52 -18.07 8.44
C ASP A 308 1.10 -18.15 6.95
N ARG A 309 2.06 -18.04 6.03
CA ARG A 309 1.79 -18.10 4.60
C ARG A 309 1.14 -19.41 4.15
N THR A 310 1.51 -20.53 4.76
CA THR A 310 0.95 -21.83 4.44
C THR A 310 -0.41 -22.07 5.12
N GLN A 311 -0.82 -21.14 6.02
CA GLN A 311 -2.06 -21.18 6.77
C GLN A 311 -2.19 -22.45 7.63
N GLN A 312 -1.07 -23.05 7.98
CA GLN A 312 -0.99 -24.20 8.88
C GLN A 312 -0.69 -23.79 10.31
N GLN A 313 -0.05 -22.65 10.50
CA GLN A 313 0.33 -22.10 11.78
C GLN A 313 -0.29 -20.72 11.98
N PHE A 314 -0.47 -20.34 13.22
CA PHE A 314 -0.87 -18.98 13.59
C PHE A 314 -0.14 -18.51 14.84
N VAL A 315 0.00 -17.21 14.96
CA VAL A 315 0.60 -16.55 16.11
C VAL A 315 -0.37 -15.54 16.70
N PHE A 316 -0.26 -15.31 17.99
CA PHE A 316 -0.96 -14.23 18.69
C PHE A 316 -0.21 -13.84 19.95
N THR A 317 -0.59 -12.71 20.54
CA THR A 317 -0.07 -12.23 21.82
C THR A 317 -1.16 -12.19 22.86
N THR A 318 -0.81 -12.44 24.12
CA THR A 318 -1.73 -12.30 25.24
C THR A 318 -0.99 -11.99 26.54
N ASP A 319 -1.66 -11.25 27.43
CA ASP A 319 -1.24 -10.97 28.79
C ASP A 319 -2.00 -11.85 29.82
N ARG A 320 -2.62 -12.92 29.40
CA ARG A 320 -3.49 -13.80 30.20
C ARG A 320 -2.88 -14.19 31.55
N GLU A 321 -1.58 -14.47 31.60
CA GLU A 321 -0.89 -14.92 32.82
C GLU A 321 -0.76 -13.80 33.87
N ASP A 322 -0.75 -12.57 33.43
CA ASP A 322 -0.62 -11.36 34.26
C ASP A 322 -1.86 -10.44 34.18
N PHE A 323 -2.96 -10.94 33.62
CA PHE A 323 -4.16 -10.14 33.42
C PHE A 323 -4.63 -9.46 34.73
N GLY A 324 -4.91 -8.16 34.62
CA GLY A 324 -5.31 -7.33 35.76
C GLY A 324 -4.16 -6.77 36.61
N LYS A 325 -2.91 -7.18 36.36
CA LYS A 325 -1.74 -6.56 37.00
C LYS A 325 -1.39 -5.21 36.34
N PRO A 326 -0.86 -4.22 37.09
CA PRO A 326 -0.53 -2.90 36.54
C PRO A 326 0.44 -2.94 35.34
N ASN A 327 1.38 -3.87 35.34
CA ASN A 327 2.40 -4.04 34.30
C ASN A 327 2.30 -5.45 33.70
N ALA A 328 1.11 -5.84 33.24
CA ALA A 328 0.86 -7.15 32.65
C ALA A 328 1.81 -7.45 31.48
N ARG A 329 2.55 -8.55 31.59
CA ARG A 329 3.54 -8.95 30.60
C ARG A 329 2.86 -9.71 29.47
N GLN A 330 3.25 -9.37 28.25
CA GLN A 330 2.78 -10.06 27.05
C GLN A 330 3.55 -11.36 26.83
N VAL A 331 2.87 -12.37 26.30
CA VAL A 331 3.46 -13.64 25.86
C VAL A 331 3.05 -13.88 24.40
N ILE A 332 4.00 -14.30 23.57
CA ILE A 332 3.74 -14.70 22.19
C ILE A 332 3.46 -16.20 22.18
N TYR A 333 2.34 -16.59 21.58
CA TYR A 333 1.92 -17.97 21.38
C TYR A 333 2.04 -18.36 19.90
N LEU A 334 2.44 -19.60 19.66
CA LEU A 334 2.39 -20.25 18.35
C LEU A 334 1.40 -21.40 18.41
N GLY A 335 0.49 -21.44 17.45
CA GLY A 335 -0.52 -22.48 17.33
C GLY A 335 -0.50 -23.18 15.98
N SER A 336 -1.17 -24.32 15.93
CA SER A 336 -1.42 -25.08 14.71
C SER A 336 -2.91 -25.06 14.38
N VAL A 337 -3.23 -24.68 13.15
CA VAL A 337 -4.61 -24.67 12.65
C VAL A 337 -5.21 -26.08 12.65
N LYS A 338 -4.39 -27.08 12.31
CA LYS A 338 -4.83 -28.49 12.25
C LYS A 338 -5.25 -29.05 13.61
N THR A 339 -4.47 -28.78 14.67
CA THR A 339 -4.77 -29.29 16.02
C THR A 339 -5.64 -28.36 16.83
N GLY A 340 -5.71 -27.07 16.46
CA GLY A 340 -6.40 -26.03 17.22
C GLY A 340 -5.81 -25.81 18.62
N THR A 341 -4.51 -26.04 18.78
CA THR A 341 -3.78 -25.86 20.04
C THR A 341 -2.68 -24.83 19.86
N ALA A 342 -2.33 -24.12 20.94
CA ALA A 342 -1.24 -23.16 20.95
C ALA A 342 -0.39 -23.32 22.21
N GLN A 343 0.89 -22.97 22.09
CA GLN A 343 1.86 -22.99 23.19
C GLN A 343 2.60 -21.67 23.29
N PRO A 344 2.98 -21.23 24.50
CA PRO A 344 3.79 -20.03 24.70
C PRO A 344 5.20 -20.28 24.18
N ILE A 345 5.75 -19.32 23.41
CA ILE A 345 7.08 -19.46 22.82
C ILE A 345 8.02 -18.31 23.12
N VAL A 346 7.52 -17.08 23.31
CA VAL A 346 8.35 -15.95 23.74
C VAL A 346 7.69 -15.24 24.90
N ARG A 347 8.43 -15.09 25.98
CA ARG A 347 8.01 -14.41 27.20
C ARG A 347 8.84 -13.15 27.42
N SER A 348 8.34 -12.21 28.22
CA SER A 348 9.03 -10.94 28.52
C SER A 348 10.42 -11.15 29.13
N GLU A 349 10.62 -12.21 29.91
CA GLU A 349 11.90 -12.54 30.54
C GLU A 349 12.97 -13.00 29.54
N MET A 350 12.56 -13.37 28.33
CA MET A 350 13.47 -13.76 27.24
C MET A 350 13.98 -12.55 26.45
N LEU A 351 13.38 -11.37 26.63
CA LEU A 351 13.76 -10.18 25.88
C LEU A 351 15.16 -9.72 26.34
N PRO A 352 15.90 -9.06 25.43
CA PRO A 352 17.16 -8.43 25.78
C PRO A 352 17.02 -7.46 26.95
N GLU A 353 18.02 -7.39 27.81
CA GLU A 353 18.05 -6.45 28.94
C GLU A 353 17.78 -5.01 28.48
N GLY A 354 16.99 -4.28 29.27
CA GLY A 354 16.59 -2.91 28.92
C GLY A 354 15.56 -2.84 27.79
N THR A 355 14.86 -3.94 27.46
CA THR A 355 13.78 -3.91 26.48
C THR A 355 12.49 -4.47 27.04
N ARG A 356 11.37 -4.11 26.40
CA ARG A 356 10.03 -4.58 26.74
C ARG A 356 9.21 -4.84 25.47
N PHE A 357 8.12 -5.55 25.58
CA PHE A 357 7.10 -5.52 24.54
C PHE A 357 6.44 -4.14 24.47
N PRO A 358 6.22 -3.58 23.29
CA PRO A 358 5.39 -2.39 23.13
C PRO A 358 3.95 -2.68 23.57
N ASP A 359 3.18 -1.63 23.89
CA ASP A 359 1.77 -1.78 24.29
C ASP A 359 0.90 -2.37 23.15
N SER A 360 1.31 -2.17 21.91
CA SER A 360 0.72 -2.78 20.72
C SER A 360 1.83 -3.05 19.71
N PHE A 361 1.90 -4.27 19.22
CA PHE A 361 2.85 -4.69 18.20
C PHE A 361 2.30 -5.86 17.40
N ASN A 362 2.86 -6.05 16.22
CA ASN A 362 2.54 -7.18 15.36
C ASN A 362 3.59 -8.27 15.52
N VAL A 363 3.16 -9.51 15.38
CA VAL A 363 4.03 -10.68 15.29
C VAL A 363 3.72 -11.37 13.97
N THR A 364 4.76 -11.69 13.22
CA THR A 364 4.63 -12.39 11.94
C THR A 364 5.60 -13.56 11.87
N LEU A 365 5.19 -14.61 11.17
CA LEU A 365 6.10 -15.67 10.75
C LEU A 365 6.81 -15.24 9.46
N ASN A 366 8.09 -15.56 9.33
CA ASN A 366 8.78 -15.40 8.05
C ASN A 366 8.14 -16.31 6.99
N ARG A 367 8.46 -16.07 5.71
CA ARG A 367 7.85 -16.80 4.60
C ARG A 367 8.04 -18.33 4.69
N ALA A 368 9.13 -18.78 5.28
CA ALA A 368 9.41 -20.20 5.49
C ALA A 368 8.73 -20.81 6.74
N GLY A 369 8.07 -20.01 7.57
CA GLY A 369 7.44 -20.47 8.82
C GLY A 369 8.45 -20.94 9.89
N THR A 370 9.71 -20.53 9.82
CA THR A 370 10.80 -21.01 10.69
C THR A 370 11.23 -20.03 11.78
N ALA A 371 10.82 -18.78 11.64
CA ALA A 371 11.16 -17.72 12.60
C ALA A 371 10.03 -16.72 12.76
N LEU A 372 9.90 -16.16 13.95
CA LEU A 372 9.02 -15.05 14.25
C LEU A 372 9.77 -13.75 14.15
N GLN A 373 9.13 -12.75 13.58
CA GLN A 373 9.58 -11.37 13.58
C GLN A 373 8.56 -10.52 14.34
N PHE A 374 9.04 -9.71 15.28
CA PHE A 374 8.19 -8.84 16.09
C PHE A 374 8.95 -7.61 16.58
N ALA A 375 8.21 -6.64 17.11
CA ALA A 375 8.75 -5.42 17.66
C ALA A 375 9.00 -5.56 19.16
N ILE A 376 10.13 -5.02 19.63
CA ILE A 376 10.43 -4.73 21.02
C ILE A 376 10.70 -3.24 21.16
N ALA A 377 10.60 -2.69 22.36
CA ALA A 377 10.77 -1.26 22.62
C ALA A 377 11.76 -1.05 23.77
N PRO A 378 12.44 0.12 23.84
CA PRO A 378 13.16 0.52 25.02
C PRO A 378 12.22 0.65 26.22
N PRO A 379 12.73 0.80 27.47
CA PRO A 379 11.90 1.09 28.63
C PRO A 379 10.99 2.30 28.37
N ALA A 380 9.81 2.29 28.98
CA ALA A 380 8.94 3.46 28.89
C ALA A 380 9.62 4.67 29.56
N GLU A 381 9.57 5.80 28.87
CA GLU A 381 10.04 7.05 29.48
C GLU A 381 9.06 7.46 30.60
N ASP A 382 9.60 7.89 31.74
CA ASP A 382 8.78 8.47 32.80
C ASP A 382 8.17 9.78 32.30
N THR A 383 6.85 9.82 32.24
CA THR A 383 6.15 11.04 31.89
C THR A 383 6.02 11.94 33.10
N VAL A 384 6.53 13.16 33.01
CA VAL A 384 6.32 14.18 34.04
C VAL A 384 4.82 14.56 34.05
N PRO A 385 4.10 14.43 35.18
CA PRO A 385 2.69 14.78 35.24
C PRO A 385 2.46 16.24 34.85
N ALA A 386 1.40 16.50 34.08
CA ALA A 386 1.12 17.83 33.53
C ALA A 386 0.89 18.89 34.63
N ASP A 387 0.35 18.49 35.77
CA ASP A 387 0.13 19.33 36.95
C ASP A 387 1.45 19.77 37.61
N SER A 388 2.49 18.92 37.59
CA SER A 388 3.82 19.28 38.10
C SER A 388 4.56 20.29 37.20
N LEU A 389 4.05 20.55 35.99
CA LEU A 389 4.58 21.54 35.05
C LEU A 389 3.85 22.89 35.12
N VAL A 390 2.80 23.01 35.92
CA VAL A 390 2.05 24.25 36.08
C VAL A 390 2.96 25.32 36.75
N GLY A 391 3.05 26.50 36.15
CA GLY A 391 3.89 27.61 36.63
C GLY A 391 5.39 27.44 36.34
N LYS A 392 5.84 26.36 35.71
CA LYS A 392 7.23 26.21 35.28
C LYS A 392 7.43 26.77 33.88
N ALA A 393 8.59 27.42 33.69
CA ALA A 393 9.01 27.87 32.36
C ALA A 393 9.19 26.67 31.42
N ARG A 394 8.71 26.83 30.20
CA ARG A 394 8.97 25.88 29.11
C ARG A 394 10.00 26.48 28.18
N TYR A 395 11.03 25.74 27.91
CA TYR A 395 12.06 26.11 26.95
C TYR A 395 12.51 24.87 26.20
N ASP A 396 12.90 25.06 24.94
CA ASP A 396 13.51 24.02 24.12
C ASP A 396 15.03 24.20 24.22
N LEU A 397 15.73 23.12 24.56
CA LEU A 397 17.18 23.08 24.56
C LEU A 397 17.63 22.30 23.32
N TRP A 398 18.47 22.92 22.52
CA TRP A 398 19.04 22.29 21.32
C TRP A 398 20.51 22.70 21.18
N HIS A 399 21.25 21.83 20.52
CA HIS A 399 22.70 21.94 20.42
C HIS A 399 23.10 21.82 18.94
N TRP A 400 24.20 22.51 18.56
CA TRP A 400 24.70 22.46 17.19
C TRP A 400 25.12 21.06 16.69
N LYS A 401 25.36 20.10 17.60
CA LYS A 401 25.64 18.69 17.30
C LYS A 401 24.38 17.82 17.25
N ASP A 402 23.21 18.39 17.44
CA ASP A 402 21.97 17.61 17.33
C ASP A 402 21.85 16.97 15.92
N PRO A 403 21.40 15.71 15.83
CA PRO A 403 21.35 14.98 14.56
C PRO A 403 20.29 15.52 13.60
N ALA A 404 19.39 16.38 14.09
CA ALA A 404 18.34 17.00 13.29
C ALA A 404 18.03 18.41 13.80
N LEU A 405 17.55 19.27 12.90
CA LEU A 405 17.08 20.61 13.25
C LEU A 405 15.88 20.54 14.20
N GLN A 406 15.78 21.49 15.13
CA GLN A 406 14.74 21.53 16.15
C GLN A 406 13.31 21.41 15.56
N PRO A 407 12.92 22.08 14.47
CA PRO A 407 11.60 21.88 13.87
C PRO A 407 11.35 20.42 13.41
N THR A 408 12.38 19.75 12.93
CA THR A 408 12.31 18.33 12.54
C THR A 408 12.15 17.44 13.78
N GLN A 409 12.91 17.71 14.85
CA GLN A 409 12.79 16.99 16.11
C GLN A 409 11.38 17.10 16.69
N LEU A 410 10.75 18.29 16.64
CA LEU A 410 9.38 18.51 17.10
C LEU A 410 8.35 17.67 16.30
N LEU A 411 8.54 17.55 14.98
CA LEU A 411 7.71 16.69 14.14
C LEU A 411 7.89 15.20 14.45
N GLN A 412 9.08 14.81 14.89
CA GLN A 412 9.46 13.40 15.14
C GLN A 412 9.26 12.98 16.60
N VAL A 413 8.88 13.86 17.52
CA VAL A 413 8.73 13.55 18.96
C VAL A 413 7.92 12.28 19.21
N ASN A 414 6.75 12.14 18.56
CA ASN A 414 5.90 10.96 18.74
C ASN A 414 6.54 9.68 18.17
N GLN A 415 7.24 9.80 17.06
CA GLN A 415 7.98 8.67 16.46
C GLN A 415 9.12 8.24 17.37
N SER A 416 9.88 9.18 17.91
CA SER A 416 11.02 8.91 18.81
C SER A 416 10.55 8.26 20.12
N ARG A 417 9.45 8.74 20.71
CA ARG A 417 8.87 8.17 21.95
C ARG A 417 8.31 6.76 21.76
N ASN A 418 7.76 6.48 20.58
CA ASN A 418 7.16 5.18 20.25
C ASN A 418 8.10 4.31 19.39
N ARG A 419 9.42 4.59 19.42
CA ARG A 419 10.37 3.80 18.63
C ARG A 419 10.36 2.35 19.06
N THR A 420 10.52 1.48 18.08
CA THR A 420 10.60 0.04 18.29
C THR A 420 11.78 -0.55 17.54
N TYR A 421 12.22 -1.69 18.01
CA TYR A 421 13.30 -2.45 17.39
C TYR A 421 12.79 -3.79 16.92
N THR A 422 13.33 -4.28 15.81
CA THR A 422 13.01 -5.60 15.28
C THR A 422 13.76 -6.68 16.03
N ALA A 423 13.02 -7.64 16.56
CA ALA A 423 13.54 -8.87 17.14
C ALA A 423 13.10 -10.08 16.30
N VAL A 424 13.94 -11.09 16.27
CA VAL A 424 13.68 -12.38 15.60
C VAL A 424 13.84 -13.51 16.60
N TYR A 425 12.84 -14.43 16.60
CA TYR A 425 12.90 -15.67 17.38
C TYR A 425 12.92 -16.87 16.46
N HIS A 426 14.01 -17.62 16.49
CA HIS A 426 14.18 -18.82 15.66
C HIS A 426 13.53 -20.03 16.33
N LEU A 427 12.54 -20.63 15.67
CA LEU A 427 11.74 -21.73 16.25
C LEU A 427 12.58 -22.98 16.53
N ALA A 428 13.49 -23.34 15.66
CA ALA A 428 14.32 -24.54 15.80
C ALA A 428 15.35 -24.43 16.95
N THR A 429 16.03 -23.29 17.04
CA THR A 429 17.10 -23.07 18.04
C THR A 429 16.59 -22.44 19.33
N LYS A 430 15.36 -21.97 19.35
CA LYS A 430 14.73 -21.22 20.47
C LYS A 430 15.53 -19.97 20.87
N LYS A 431 16.28 -19.39 19.93
CA LYS A 431 17.13 -18.23 20.17
C LYS A 431 16.40 -16.96 19.76
N LEU A 432 16.41 -15.96 20.65
CA LEU A 432 15.87 -14.63 20.43
C LEU A 432 17.02 -13.64 20.21
N LEU A 433 16.92 -12.82 19.18
CA LEU A 433 17.91 -11.81 18.82
C LEU A 433 17.24 -10.49 18.50
N GLN A 434 17.78 -9.40 19.01
CA GLN A 434 17.47 -8.05 18.58
C GLN A 434 18.32 -7.71 17.36
N LEU A 435 17.69 -7.37 16.24
CA LEU A 435 18.39 -7.05 15.01
C LEU A 435 18.57 -5.56 14.79
N THR A 436 17.62 -4.72 15.23
CA THR A 436 17.70 -3.27 15.04
C THR A 436 17.85 -2.54 16.38
N HIS A 437 18.49 -1.38 16.36
CA HIS A 437 18.64 -0.43 17.46
C HIS A 437 18.89 0.98 16.90
N ASP A 438 19.08 1.99 17.74
CA ASP A 438 19.18 3.39 17.31
C ASP A 438 20.23 3.64 16.21
N SER A 439 21.38 2.97 16.28
CA SER A 439 22.42 3.10 15.23
C SER A 439 22.12 2.26 13.96
N PHE A 440 21.24 1.29 14.04
CA PHE A 440 20.78 0.43 12.94
C PHE A 440 19.26 0.32 12.97
N PRO A 441 18.54 1.35 12.52
CA PRO A 441 17.09 1.47 12.74
C PRO A 441 16.23 0.52 11.89
N SER A 442 16.79 -0.07 10.85
CA SER A 442 16.04 -0.94 9.92
C SER A 442 16.81 -2.19 9.56
N VAL A 443 16.09 -3.25 9.20
CA VAL A 443 16.62 -4.49 8.63
C VAL A 443 15.64 -5.04 7.60
N GLN A 444 16.15 -5.44 6.44
CA GLN A 444 15.46 -6.26 5.46
C GLN A 444 15.94 -7.69 5.62
N LEU A 445 15.02 -8.64 5.79
CA LEU A 445 15.34 -10.06 5.88
C LEU A 445 15.01 -10.76 4.57
N SER A 446 15.79 -11.79 4.24
CA SER A 446 15.46 -12.74 3.17
C SER A 446 14.18 -13.52 3.52
N ASP A 447 13.53 -14.11 2.51
CA ASP A 447 12.27 -14.85 2.68
C ASP A 447 12.40 -16.02 3.68
N ASP A 448 13.54 -16.66 3.70
CA ASP A 448 13.85 -17.74 4.64
C ASP A 448 14.35 -17.24 6.02
N GLY A 449 14.54 -15.93 6.16
CA GLY A 449 15.00 -15.31 7.39
C GLY A 449 16.46 -15.58 7.76
N LYS A 450 17.29 -16.08 6.81
CA LYS A 450 18.70 -16.43 7.10
C LYS A 450 19.68 -15.29 6.83
N ILE A 451 19.29 -14.35 5.97
CA ILE A 451 20.13 -13.24 5.55
C ILE A 451 19.44 -11.93 5.90
N GLY A 452 20.19 -10.98 6.42
CA GLY A 452 19.72 -9.62 6.68
C GLY A 452 20.57 -8.58 5.94
N LEU A 453 19.90 -7.55 5.45
CA LEU A 453 20.50 -6.32 4.97
C LEU A 453 20.12 -5.20 5.92
N GLN A 454 21.10 -4.50 6.45
CA GLN A 454 20.91 -3.25 7.19
C GLN A 454 21.51 -2.08 6.44
N SER A 455 20.79 -0.97 6.47
CA SER A 455 21.28 0.31 5.97
C SER A 455 21.13 1.35 7.09
N THR A 456 22.17 2.13 7.33
CA THR A 456 22.15 3.18 8.33
C THR A 456 22.76 4.48 7.83
N GLY A 457 22.01 5.56 7.96
CA GLY A 457 22.49 6.91 7.70
C GLY A 457 22.93 7.65 8.95
N VAL A 458 22.78 7.05 10.12
CA VAL A 458 23.09 7.68 11.43
C VAL A 458 24.49 8.31 11.50
N PRO A 459 25.56 7.70 10.96
CA PRO A 459 26.88 8.35 10.96
C PRO A 459 26.91 9.67 10.17
N TYR A 460 25.96 9.91 9.29
CA TYR A 460 25.91 11.06 8.37
C TYR A 460 24.75 12.01 8.64
N ASP A 461 24.04 11.88 9.78
CA ASP A 461 22.84 12.69 10.05
C ASP A 461 23.12 14.19 10.07
N VAL A 462 24.26 14.62 10.62
CA VAL A 462 24.68 16.03 10.64
C VAL A 462 25.06 16.51 9.22
N GLN A 463 25.83 15.71 8.48
CA GLN A 463 26.23 16.03 7.10
C GLN A 463 25.04 16.08 6.15
N ARG A 464 24.04 15.24 6.37
CA ARG A 464 22.79 15.21 5.59
C ARG A 464 22.05 16.55 5.58
N MET A 465 22.16 17.31 6.67
CA MET A 465 21.58 18.68 6.72
C MET A 465 22.23 19.65 5.74
N TRP A 466 23.41 19.33 5.24
CA TRP A 466 24.18 20.12 4.29
C TRP A 466 24.23 19.51 2.87
N GLY A 467 23.42 18.48 2.62
CA GLY A 467 23.40 17.79 1.35
C GLY A 467 24.44 16.66 1.19
N ASP A 468 25.31 16.46 2.17
CA ASP A 468 26.37 15.43 2.13
C ASP A 468 26.01 14.20 2.97
N GLY A 469 24.83 13.63 2.69
CA GLY A 469 24.33 12.41 3.32
C GLY A 469 24.83 11.15 2.64
N GLY A 470 24.54 10.01 3.25
CA GLY A 470 24.82 8.68 2.72
C GLY A 470 24.31 7.61 3.66
N ASN A 471 24.53 6.35 3.29
CA ASN A 471 24.22 5.21 4.15
C ASN A 471 25.36 4.21 4.12
N ASP A 472 25.70 3.68 5.31
CA ASP A 472 26.50 2.47 5.38
C ASP A 472 25.59 1.26 5.25
N ILE A 473 26.03 0.25 4.52
CA ILE A 473 25.29 -1.00 4.34
C ILE A 473 26.03 -2.18 4.93
N TYR A 474 25.25 -3.06 5.57
CA TYR A 474 25.78 -4.22 6.29
C TYR A 474 25.03 -5.48 5.91
N HIS A 475 25.77 -6.56 5.71
CA HIS A 475 25.24 -7.91 5.76
C HIS A 475 25.08 -8.32 7.23
N VAL A 476 23.90 -8.81 7.59
CA VAL A 476 23.59 -9.27 8.94
C VAL A 476 23.25 -10.74 8.90
N ASP A 477 23.79 -11.51 9.81
CA ASP A 477 23.36 -12.88 10.09
C ASP A 477 22.26 -12.86 11.16
N PRO A 478 20.99 -13.14 10.81
CA PRO A 478 19.91 -13.10 11.79
C PRO A 478 19.98 -14.19 12.85
N ALA A 479 20.81 -15.25 12.67
CA ALA A 479 20.97 -16.32 13.64
C ALA A 479 21.96 -15.96 14.76
N THR A 480 22.89 -15.07 14.50
CA THR A 480 23.93 -14.64 15.46
C THR A 480 23.84 -13.17 15.82
N GLY A 481 23.21 -12.35 14.99
CA GLY A 481 23.19 -10.90 15.10
C GLY A 481 24.49 -10.23 14.62
N SER A 482 25.45 -11.01 14.09
CA SER A 482 26.72 -10.46 13.61
C SER A 482 26.50 -9.61 12.35
N ARG A 483 27.31 -8.54 12.24
CA ARG A 483 27.25 -7.58 11.13
C ARG A 483 28.58 -7.51 10.42
N LYS A 484 28.55 -7.51 9.10
CA LYS A 484 29.72 -7.28 8.26
C LYS A 484 29.47 -6.07 7.38
N LEU A 485 30.33 -5.06 7.46
CA LEU A 485 30.27 -3.90 6.60
C LEU A 485 30.47 -4.31 5.13
N VAL A 486 29.58 -3.84 4.27
CA VAL A 486 29.58 -4.09 2.82
C VAL A 486 30.12 -2.88 2.07
N ALA A 487 29.54 -1.70 2.34
CA ALA A 487 29.97 -0.43 1.76
C ALA A 487 29.63 0.72 2.70
N THR A 488 30.35 1.85 2.55
CA THR A 488 30.17 3.06 3.33
C THR A 488 29.68 4.21 2.49
N LYS A 489 28.84 5.06 3.08
CA LYS A 489 28.38 6.34 2.51
C LYS A 489 27.84 6.22 1.08
N ILE A 490 27.11 5.13 0.78
CA ILE A 490 26.44 5.03 -0.53
C ILE A 490 25.28 6.04 -0.60
N THR A 491 25.09 6.65 -1.77
CA THR A 491 23.99 7.60 -2.03
C THR A 491 22.75 6.87 -2.56
N GLY A 492 22.92 5.74 -3.22
CA GLY A 492 21.85 4.91 -3.75
C GLY A 492 21.23 3.93 -2.75
N ASN A 493 20.26 3.17 -3.21
CA ASN A 493 19.61 2.13 -2.41
C ASN A 493 20.32 0.80 -2.54
N ALA A 494 20.33 0.05 -1.45
CA ALA A 494 20.75 -1.35 -1.44
C ALA A 494 19.54 -2.27 -1.28
N GLN A 495 19.58 -3.46 -1.89
CA GLN A 495 18.54 -4.47 -1.75
C GLN A 495 19.10 -5.89 -1.77
N LEU A 496 18.43 -6.80 -1.06
CA LEU A 496 18.69 -8.24 -1.15
C LEU A 496 18.14 -8.79 -2.46
N SER A 497 18.88 -9.73 -3.07
CA SER A 497 18.33 -10.58 -4.11
C SER A 497 17.23 -11.49 -3.53
N PRO A 498 16.21 -11.88 -4.30
CA PRO A 498 15.11 -12.70 -3.81
C PRO A 498 15.54 -14.04 -3.19
N GLY A 499 16.58 -14.67 -3.72
CA GLY A 499 17.16 -15.88 -3.16
C GLY A 499 18.17 -15.65 -2.02
N GLY A 500 18.44 -14.39 -1.67
CA GLY A 500 19.35 -14.04 -0.56
C GLY A 500 20.84 -14.28 -0.83
N LYS A 501 21.25 -14.55 -2.08
CA LYS A 501 22.67 -14.82 -2.39
C LYS A 501 23.52 -13.56 -2.50
N TYR A 502 22.88 -12.43 -2.83
CA TYR A 502 23.56 -11.16 -3.08
C TYR A 502 22.88 -10.00 -2.40
N ILE A 503 23.66 -8.98 -2.06
CA ILE A 503 23.21 -7.62 -1.83
C ILE A 503 23.66 -6.80 -3.03
N ALA A 504 22.72 -6.20 -3.78
CA ALA A 504 23.01 -5.28 -4.87
C ALA A 504 22.85 -3.84 -4.37
N TYR A 505 23.74 -2.96 -4.80
CA TYR A 505 23.67 -1.55 -4.50
C TYR A 505 24.26 -0.69 -5.61
N PHE A 506 23.79 0.53 -5.71
CA PHE A 506 24.28 1.52 -6.65
C PHE A 506 25.11 2.57 -5.91
N ASP A 507 26.29 2.87 -6.41
CA ASP A 507 27.18 3.89 -5.85
C ASP A 507 28.01 4.50 -6.96
N ARG A 508 28.06 5.85 -7.04
CA ARG A 508 28.88 6.60 -7.99
C ARG A 508 28.79 6.08 -9.43
N ASP A 509 27.56 6.04 -9.94
CA ASP A 509 27.24 5.68 -11.33
C ASP A 509 27.39 4.19 -11.67
N GLU A 510 27.74 3.33 -10.69
CA GLU A 510 28.06 1.94 -10.89
C GLU A 510 27.21 1.00 -10.04
N TRP A 511 26.86 -0.16 -10.60
CA TRP A 511 26.23 -1.26 -9.86
C TRP A 511 27.26 -2.18 -9.25
N HIS A 512 27.07 -2.48 -8.00
CA HIS A 512 27.88 -3.38 -7.20
C HIS A 512 27.03 -4.52 -6.64
N THR A 513 27.66 -5.67 -6.45
CA THR A 513 27.08 -6.80 -5.70
C THR A 513 28.05 -7.24 -4.61
N TYR A 514 27.48 -7.58 -3.45
CA TYR A 514 28.17 -8.29 -2.40
C TYR A 514 27.65 -9.73 -2.38
N ASN A 515 28.55 -10.69 -2.56
CA ASN A 515 28.24 -12.12 -2.46
C ASN A 515 28.21 -12.52 -0.98
N VAL A 516 27.05 -12.94 -0.50
CA VAL A 516 26.81 -13.27 0.91
C VAL A 516 27.69 -14.42 1.38
N ALA A 517 27.87 -15.47 0.55
CA ALA A 517 28.63 -16.65 0.92
C ALA A 517 30.15 -16.40 1.01
N THR A 518 30.70 -15.61 0.08
CA THR A 518 32.14 -15.37 0.01
C THR A 518 32.57 -14.07 0.67
N GLY A 519 31.62 -13.15 0.85
CA GLY A 519 31.90 -11.78 1.36
C GLY A 519 32.67 -10.90 0.37
N LYS A 520 32.67 -11.26 -0.92
CA LYS A 520 33.34 -10.48 -1.97
C LYS A 520 32.39 -9.40 -2.51
N VAL A 521 32.89 -8.17 -2.62
CA VAL A 521 32.26 -7.08 -3.36
C VAL A 521 32.78 -7.09 -4.80
N THR A 522 31.91 -6.91 -5.77
CA THR A 522 32.25 -6.86 -7.18
C THR A 522 31.52 -5.71 -7.85
N ASN A 523 32.24 -4.86 -8.58
CA ASN A 523 31.64 -3.92 -9.55
C ASN A 523 31.21 -4.71 -10.77
N ILE A 524 29.90 -4.80 -11.02
CA ILE A 524 29.32 -5.61 -12.09
C ILE A 524 29.07 -4.82 -13.37
N THR A 525 29.36 -3.53 -13.39
CA THR A 525 29.27 -2.61 -14.55
C THR A 525 30.63 -2.21 -15.08
N ALA A 526 31.73 -2.56 -14.43
CA ALA A 526 33.09 -2.16 -14.80
C ALA A 526 33.50 -2.47 -16.26
N ALA A 527 32.89 -3.52 -16.86
CA ALA A 527 33.18 -3.89 -18.25
C ALA A 527 32.43 -3.03 -19.30
N THR A 528 31.59 -2.09 -18.89
CA THR A 528 30.78 -1.24 -19.76
C THR A 528 30.84 0.24 -19.33
N PRO A 529 32.02 0.86 -19.27
CA PRO A 529 32.20 2.21 -18.72
C PRO A 529 31.55 3.31 -19.57
N SER A 530 31.09 3.00 -20.77
CA SER A 530 30.37 3.94 -21.65
C SER A 530 28.85 3.86 -21.49
N VAL A 531 28.33 2.98 -20.63
CA VAL A 531 26.91 2.86 -20.37
C VAL A 531 26.57 3.63 -19.09
N HIS A 532 25.63 4.53 -19.18
CA HIS A 532 25.13 5.35 -18.10
C HIS A 532 23.96 4.64 -17.39
N PHE A 533 24.22 4.08 -16.20
CA PHE A 533 23.19 3.47 -15.37
C PHE A 533 22.57 4.47 -14.39
N GLU A 534 23.16 5.64 -14.25
CA GLU A 534 22.66 6.82 -13.54
C GLU A 534 21.63 7.59 -14.34
N GLN A 535 20.85 8.44 -13.67
CA GLN A 535 19.85 9.30 -14.31
C GLN A 535 20.51 10.47 -15.02
N GLU A 536 20.88 10.28 -16.28
CA GLU A 536 21.56 11.26 -17.14
C GLU A 536 20.85 12.63 -17.24
N THR A 537 19.57 12.68 -16.91
CA THR A 537 18.76 13.92 -16.95
C THR A 537 18.54 14.52 -15.56
N HIS A 538 19.38 14.14 -14.61
CA HIS A 538 19.33 14.67 -13.25
C HIS A 538 19.57 16.19 -13.25
N SER A 539 18.68 16.95 -12.61
CA SER A 539 18.68 18.42 -12.69
C SER A 539 19.04 19.12 -11.37
N THR A 540 19.39 18.34 -10.34
CA THR A 540 19.83 18.86 -9.03
C THR A 540 21.35 18.73 -8.88
N PRO A 541 22.02 19.57 -8.06
CA PRO A 541 23.46 19.55 -7.89
C PRO A 541 23.89 18.51 -6.81
N ASP A 542 23.41 17.28 -6.94
CA ASP A 542 23.79 16.11 -6.14
C ASP A 542 24.01 14.89 -7.04
N ASP A 543 24.52 13.81 -6.50
CA ASP A 543 24.80 12.60 -7.27
C ASP A 543 23.49 12.00 -7.82
N PRO A 544 23.40 11.68 -9.13
CA PRO A 544 22.22 11.08 -9.71
C PRO A 544 21.97 9.67 -9.16
N GLY A 545 20.71 9.31 -9.00
CA GLY A 545 20.34 7.94 -8.68
C GLY A 545 20.37 7.03 -9.91
N ALA A 546 20.31 5.71 -9.69
CA ALA A 546 20.19 4.74 -10.77
C ALA A 546 18.82 4.81 -11.47
N TRP A 547 18.75 4.36 -12.73
CA TRP A 547 17.48 4.05 -13.41
C TRP A 547 16.75 2.86 -12.78
N GLY A 548 17.45 2.07 -11.97
CA GLY A 548 16.89 1.04 -11.10
C GLY A 548 16.99 -0.37 -11.62
N ILE A 549 16.56 -1.30 -10.77
CA ILE A 549 16.56 -2.73 -11.04
C ILE A 549 15.22 -3.13 -11.65
N ALA A 550 15.25 -3.79 -12.80
CA ALA A 550 14.08 -4.36 -13.46
C ALA A 550 13.67 -5.72 -12.84
N GLY A 551 14.61 -6.44 -12.23
CA GLY A 551 14.32 -7.69 -11.54
C GLY A 551 15.53 -8.60 -11.37
N TRP A 552 15.28 -9.81 -10.90
CA TRP A 552 16.27 -10.88 -10.79
C TRP A 552 15.78 -12.11 -11.52
N THR A 553 16.69 -12.85 -12.14
CA THR A 553 16.37 -14.15 -12.74
C THR A 553 16.41 -15.25 -11.69
N LYS A 554 15.80 -16.41 -12.02
CA LYS A 554 15.68 -17.55 -11.11
C LYS A 554 17.03 -17.90 -10.47
N ASP A 555 16.99 -18.20 -9.18
CA ASP A 555 18.15 -18.57 -8.35
C ASP A 555 19.23 -17.48 -8.25
N ASP A 556 18.85 -16.20 -8.42
CA ASP A 556 19.74 -15.04 -8.41
C ASP A 556 20.90 -15.15 -9.41
N ARG A 557 20.68 -15.81 -10.56
CA ARG A 557 21.73 -16.03 -11.56
C ARG A 557 22.18 -14.76 -12.25
N SER A 558 21.23 -13.84 -12.46
CA SER A 558 21.50 -12.55 -13.07
C SER A 558 20.61 -11.48 -12.43
N ILE A 559 21.10 -10.26 -12.40
CA ILE A 559 20.33 -9.07 -12.08
C ILE A 559 19.99 -8.33 -13.38
N LEU A 560 18.75 -7.93 -13.52
CA LEU A 560 18.28 -7.10 -14.63
C LEU A 560 18.23 -5.67 -14.17
N VAL A 561 18.94 -4.78 -14.84
CA VAL A 561 18.98 -3.35 -14.54
C VAL A 561 18.55 -2.51 -15.75
N ASN A 562 18.07 -1.32 -15.48
CA ASN A 562 17.75 -0.34 -16.53
C ASN A 562 18.91 0.64 -16.70
N ASP A 563 19.22 1.01 -17.95
CA ASP A 563 19.77 2.31 -18.26
C ASP A 563 18.63 3.28 -18.62
N ARG A 564 18.90 4.43 -19.19
CA ARG A 564 17.87 5.38 -19.61
C ARG A 564 16.86 4.76 -20.57
N PHE A 565 17.28 3.91 -21.48
CA PHE A 565 16.51 3.42 -22.61
C PHE A 565 16.22 1.93 -22.57
N ASP A 566 17.21 1.13 -22.17
CA ASP A 566 17.25 -0.30 -22.39
C ASP A 566 17.30 -1.10 -21.07
N ILE A 567 17.16 -2.43 -21.17
CA ILE A 567 17.28 -3.38 -20.07
C ILE A 567 18.55 -4.20 -20.27
N TRP A 568 19.35 -4.32 -19.22
CA TRP A 568 20.62 -5.02 -19.19
C TRP A 568 20.59 -6.22 -18.27
N GLU A 569 21.23 -7.29 -18.68
CA GLU A 569 21.54 -8.45 -17.83
C GLU A 569 22.98 -8.34 -17.31
N LEU A 570 23.14 -8.36 -16.01
CA LEU A 570 24.43 -8.32 -15.34
C LEU A 570 24.65 -9.63 -14.57
N ASP A 571 25.85 -10.19 -14.68
CA ASP A 571 26.30 -11.32 -13.86
C ASP A 571 26.69 -10.82 -12.46
N PRO A 572 25.99 -11.23 -11.39
CA PRO A 572 26.32 -10.78 -10.03
C PRO A 572 27.72 -11.18 -9.57
N THR A 573 28.39 -12.12 -10.22
CA THR A 573 29.79 -12.49 -9.94
C THR A 573 30.81 -11.62 -10.67
N GLY A 574 30.38 -10.85 -11.68
CA GLY A 574 31.24 -10.07 -12.56
C GLY A 574 32.11 -10.91 -13.52
N ALA A 575 31.87 -12.24 -13.63
CA ALA A 575 32.65 -13.13 -14.50
C ALA A 575 32.28 -12.94 -15.98
N LYS A 576 31.06 -12.48 -16.26
CA LYS A 576 30.59 -12.21 -17.63
C LYS A 576 30.36 -10.71 -17.80
N ALA A 577 30.65 -10.21 -18.98
CA ALA A 577 30.35 -8.82 -19.34
C ALA A 577 28.82 -8.58 -19.35
N PRO A 578 28.38 -7.36 -18.99
CA PRO A 578 26.99 -6.94 -19.15
C PRO A 578 26.47 -7.13 -20.56
N VAL A 579 25.20 -7.50 -20.71
CA VAL A 579 24.56 -7.72 -22.01
C VAL A 579 23.25 -6.94 -22.06
N VAL A 580 23.07 -6.14 -23.11
CA VAL A 580 21.79 -5.49 -23.39
C VAL A 580 20.79 -6.53 -23.91
N LEU A 581 19.64 -6.64 -23.25
CA LEU A 581 18.63 -7.66 -23.58
C LEU A 581 17.65 -7.20 -24.66
N THR A 582 17.56 -5.90 -24.89
CA THR A 582 16.66 -5.24 -25.83
C THR A 582 17.33 -4.87 -27.15
N ASP A 583 18.51 -5.45 -27.43
CA ASP A 583 19.30 -5.19 -28.65
C ASP A 583 19.56 -3.70 -28.92
N SER A 584 19.68 -2.91 -27.85
CA SER A 584 19.83 -1.45 -27.87
C SER A 584 18.75 -0.72 -28.69
N LEU A 585 17.57 -1.31 -28.83
CA LEU A 585 16.45 -0.70 -29.57
C LEU A 585 16.07 0.62 -28.93
N GLY A 586 15.99 0.68 -27.60
CA GLY A 586 15.61 1.88 -26.89
C GLY A 586 16.54 3.06 -27.19
N ARG A 587 17.84 2.84 -27.11
CA ARG A 587 18.83 3.89 -27.38
C ARG A 587 18.88 4.30 -28.87
N ARG A 588 18.73 3.35 -29.78
CA ARG A 588 18.72 3.66 -31.25
C ARG A 588 17.53 4.53 -31.63
N GLU A 589 16.36 4.25 -31.05
CA GLU A 589 15.10 4.94 -31.37
C GLU A 589 14.76 6.08 -30.39
N ASN A 590 15.68 6.46 -29.51
CA ASN A 590 15.45 7.42 -28.41
C ASN A 590 14.18 7.10 -27.60
N MET A 591 14.00 5.82 -27.27
CA MET A 591 12.79 5.29 -26.65
C MET A 591 13.09 4.58 -25.33
N THR A 592 12.41 4.98 -24.26
CA THR A 592 12.53 4.32 -22.95
C THR A 592 11.70 3.03 -22.90
N LEU A 593 12.37 1.89 -22.66
CA LEU A 593 11.75 0.58 -22.47
C LEU A 593 11.81 0.16 -21.02
N ARG A 594 10.68 -0.30 -20.44
CA ARG A 594 10.61 -0.75 -19.05
C ARG A 594 9.79 -2.04 -18.94
N LEU A 595 10.30 -2.99 -18.15
CA LEU A 595 9.60 -4.26 -17.89
C LEU A 595 8.27 -3.99 -17.19
N LEU A 596 7.20 -4.62 -17.69
CA LEU A 596 5.87 -4.60 -17.07
C LEU A 596 5.61 -5.92 -16.35
N ASP A 597 5.10 -5.81 -15.14
CA ASP A 597 4.65 -6.94 -14.35
C ASP A 597 3.17 -7.23 -14.63
N LEU A 598 2.89 -8.01 -15.68
CA LEU A 598 1.52 -8.35 -16.08
C LEU A 598 1.23 -9.84 -15.79
N GLY A 599 0.37 -10.05 -14.78
CA GLY A 599 -0.15 -11.38 -14.49
C GLY A 599 0.86 -12.33 -13.87
N ARG A 600 1.98 -11.85 -13.34
CA ARG A 600 2.82 -12.63 -12.44
C ARG A 600 2.05 -12.88 -11.15
N ASP A 601 2.15 -14.10 -10.65
CA ASP A 601 1.71 -14.40 -9.29
C ASP A 601 2.52 -13.53 -8.31
N GLU A 602 1.88 -12.96 -7.28
CA GLU A 602 2.55 -12.20 -6.21
C GLU A 602 3.66 -13.02 -5.54
N GLU A 603 3.59 -14.33 -5.69
CA GLU A 603 4.56 -15.30 -5.22
C GLU A 603 5.81 -15.43 -6.11
N GLU A 604 5.71 -15.04 -7.39
CA GLU A 604 6.80 -15.15 -8.35
C GLU A 604 7.74 -13.94 -8.23
N ARG A 605 8.84 -14.13 -7.54
CA ARG A 605 9.85 -13.09 -7.26
C ARG A 605 10.88 -12.91 -8.37
N PHE A 606 10.93 -13.83 -9.30
CA PHE A 606 11.92 -13.86 -10.35
C PHE A 606 11.31 -13.54 -11.72
N VAL A 607 12.11 -12.91 -12.56
CA VAL A 607 11.77 -12.72 -13.97
C VAL A 607 12.17 -13.98 -14.74
N ASP A 608 11.19 -14.63 -15.36
CA ASP A 608 11.42 -15.75 -16.27
C ASP A 608 11.74 -15.21 -17.67
N THR A 609 13.02 -15.09 -17.98
CA THR A 609 13.48 -14.54 -19.26
C THR A 609 13.20 -15.45 -20.46
N SER A 610 12.85 -16.72 -20.23
CA SER A 610 12.50 -17.69 -21.29
C SER A 610 11.07 -17.49 -21.81
N LYS A 611 10.22 -16.86 -21.03
CA LYS A 611 8.85 -16.51 -21.42
C LYS A 611 8.80 -15.13 -22.04
N PRO A 612 7.82 -14.87 -22.94
CA PRO A 612 7.56 -13.51 -23.40
C PRO A 612 7.23 -12.59 -22.22
N VAL A 613 7.89 -11.45 -22.17
CA VAL A 613 7.62 -10.38 -21.22
C VAL A 613 7.02 -9.17 -21.93
N TRP A 614 6.28 -8.37 -21.20
CA TRP A 614 5.74 -7.11 -21.69
C TRP A 614 6.66 -5.97 -21.31
N LEU A 615 6.82 -5.02 -22.23
CA LEU A 615 7.55 -3.78 -21.99
C LEU A 615 6.62 -2.60 -22.26
N SER A 616 6.66 -1.58 -21.40
CA SER A 616 6.17 -0.25 -21.75
C SER A 616 7.21 0.46 -22.57
N ALA A 617 6.77 1.27 -23.53
CA ALA A 617 7.62 2.08 -24.38
C ALA A 617 7.17 3.54 -24.33
N PHE A 618 8.13 4.45 -24.30
CA PHE A 618 7.91 5.90 -24.38
C PHE A 618 8.96 6.52 -25.29
N ASP A 619 8.53 7.13 -26.37
CA ASP A 619 9.37 7.83 -27.34
C ASP A 619 9.70 9.23 -26.81
N GLU A 620 10.98 9.53 -26.62
CA GLU A 620 11.45 10.80 -26.05
C GLU A 620 11.35 11.97 -27.02
N ASP A 621 11.22 11.73 -28.32
CA ASP A 621 11.10 12.79 -29.34
C ASP A 621 9.62 13.12 -29.57
N THR A 622 8.81 12.14 -29.93
CA THR A 622 7.41 12.32 -30.30
C THR A 622 6.46 12.36 -29.11
N LYS A 623 6.89 11.85 -27.94
CA LYS A 623 6.08 11.63 -26.73
C LYS A 623 5.01 10.56 -26.90
N ALA A 624 5.04 9.82 -27.99
CA ALA A 624 4.21 8.64 -28.18
C ALA A 624 4.49 7.58 -27.09
N SER A 625 3.50 6.84 -26.70
CA SER A 625 3.68 5.72 -25.79
C SER A 625 3.07 4.45 -26.34
N GLY A 626 3.50 3.31 -25.80
CA GLY A 626 3.02 2.03 -26.29
C GLY A 626 3.55 0.82 -25.51
N PHE A 627 3.41 -0.32 -26.16
CA PHE A 627 3.80 -1.60 -25.58
C PHE A 627 4.55 -2.44 -26.60
N TYR A 628 5.53 -3.18 -26.07
CA TYR A 628 6.34 -4.14 -26.81
C TYR A 628 6.30 -5.50 -26.08
N THR A 629 6.61 -6.55 -26.82
CA THR A 629 6.90 -7.88 -26.26
C THR A 629 8.33 -8.27 -26.54
N SER A 630 8.95 -9.00 -25.63
CA SER A 630 10.31 -9.49 -25.80
C SER A 630 10.47 -10.88 -25.18
N LYS A 631 11.33 -11.71 -25.78
CA LYS A 631 11.97 -12.84 -25.11
C LYS A 631 13.37 -12.41 -24.74
N LEU A 632 13.56 -12.08 -23.48
CA LEU A 632 14.82 -11.49 -23.02
C LEU A 632 16.02 -12.44 -23.18
N ASP A 633 15.81 -13.76 -23.14
CA ASP A 633 16.87 -14.75 -23.38
C ASP A 633 17.34 -14.83 -24.84
N ALA A 634 16.51 -14.40 -25.78
CA ALA A 634 16.84 -14.38 -27.21
C ALA A 634 17.76 -13.21 -27.59
N ARG A 635 17.90 -12.18 -26.74
CA ARG A 635 18.78 -11.02 -26.95
C ARG A 635 18.58 -10.37 -28.30
N ARG A 636 17.33 -10.18 -28.70
CA ARG A 636 16.92 -9.55 -29.94
C ARG A 636 16.05 -8.35 -29.64
N ALA A 637 15.91 -7.47 -30.63
CA ALA A 637 15.04 -6.31 -30.53
C ALA A 637 13.61 -6.73 -30.13
N PRO A 638 12.98 -6.06 -29.16
CA PRO A 638 11.58 -6.24 -28.82
C PRO A 638 10.67 -6.02 -30.02
N GLU A 639 9.56 -6.76 -30.06
CA GLU A 639 8.54 -6.66 -31.08
C GLU A 639 7.49 -5.63 -30.67
N GLN A 640 7.25 -4.63 -31.52
CA GLN A 640 6.23 -3.62 -31.27
C GLN A 640 4.83 -4.26 -31.30
N VAL A 641 4.07 -4.02 -30.25
CA VAL A 641 2.66 -4.38 -30.17
C VAL A 641 1.79 -3.20 -30.58
N VAL A 642 2.02 -2.04 -29.97
CA VAL A 642 1.34 -0.80 -30.30
C VAL A 642 2.21 0.38 -29.89
N MET A 643 2.24 1.41 -30.75
CA MET A 643 2.73 2.76 -30.44
C MET A 643 1.75 3.78 -31.01
N ALA A 644 1.43 4.80 -30.26
CA ALA A 644 0.48 5.84 -30.68
C ALA A 644 0.79 7.17 -30.00
N ASP A 645 0.34 8.26 -30.61
CA ASP A 645 0.38 9.62 -30.04
C ASP A 645 -0.69 9.76 -28.94
N VAL A 646 -0.57 8.95 -27.92
CA VAL A 646 -1.43 8.93 -26.76
C VAL A 646 -0.59 8.60 -25.53
N ARG A 647 -1.14 8.89 -24.34
CA ARG A 647 -0.58 8.40 -23.10
C ARG A 647 -1.32 7.15 -22.64
N TYR A 648 -0.66 6.02 -22.67
CA TYR A 648 -1.14 4.81 -22.00
C TYR A 648 -0.70 4.82 -20.53
N GLY A 649 -1.63 4.44 -19.63
CA GLY A 649 -1.27 4.06 -18.27
C GLY A 649 -0.72 2.64 -18.21
N ALA A 650 -0.20 2.25 -17.04
CA ALA A 650 0.22 0.86 -16.83
C ALA A 650 -0.99 -0.08 -17.01
N PRO A 651 -0.90 -1.08 -17.88
CA PRO A 651 -1.97 -2.05 -18.06
C PRO A 651 -2.06 -2.99 -16.86
N SER A 652 -3.25 -3.54 -16.63
CA SER A 652 -3.47 -4.68 -15.74
C SER A 652 -4.12 -5.82 -16.51
N LYS A 653 -3.87 -7.06 -16.08
CA LYS A 653 -4.39 -8.26 -16.70
C LYS A 653 -5.31 -8.98 -15.72
N ALA A 654 -6.40 -9.56 -16.21
CA ALA A 654 -7.26 -10.42 -15.41
C ALA A 654 -6.49 -11.67 -14.93
N LYS A 655 -6.78 -12.13 -13.70
CA LYS A 655 -6.05 -13.26 -13.09
C LYS A 655 -6.22 -14.56 -13.89
N ASN A 656 -7.42 -14.82 -14.41
CA ASN A 656 -7.81 -16.09 -15.05
C ASN A 656 -8.22 -15.94 -16.52
N ALA A 657 -7.91 -14.81 -17.18
CA ALA A 657 -8.26 -14.57 -18.57
C ALA A 657 -7.23 -13.69 -19.29
N GLU A 658 -7.16 -13.82 -20.59
CA GLU A 658 -6.43 -12.90 -21.47
C GLU A 658 -7.27 -11.65 -21.73
N THR A 659 -7.53 -10.90 -20.66
CA THR A 659 -8.25 -9.63 -20.71
C THR A 659 -7.41 -8.56 -20.05
N TYR A 660 -7.19 -7.48 -20.77
CA TYR A 660 -6.33 -6.38 -20.35
C TYR A 660 -7.15 -5.12 -20.13
N LEU A 661 -6.84 -4.38 -19.07
CA LEU A 661 -7.41 -3.07 -18.76
C LEU A 661 -6.29 -2.05 -18.80
N VAL A 662 -6.50 -0.96 -19.52
CA VAL A 662 -5.53 0.14 -19.62
C VAL A 662 -6.25 1.49 -19.65
N THR A 663 -5.63 2.52 -19.10
CA THR A 663 -6.06 3.91 -19.35
C THR A 663 -5.40 4.43 -20.62
N LYS A 664 -6.16 5.18 -21.42
CA LYS A 664 -5.67 5.83 -22.62
C LYS A 664 -6.26 7.24 -22.70
N GLY A 665 -5.43 8.21 -22.99
CA GLY A 665 -5.83 9.60 -23.15
C GLY A 665 -4.78 10.41 -23.90
N THR A 666 -5.12 11.65 -24.23
CA THR A 666 -4.22 12.62 -24.85
C THR A 666 -4.26 13.92 -24.06
N PHE A 667 -3.56 14.95 -24.51
CA PHE A 667 -3.66 16.28 -23.92
C PHE A 667 -5.08 16.88 -24.04
N VAL A 668 -5.82 16.51 -25.10
CA VAL A 668 -7.17 17.02 -25.41
C VAL A 668 -8.27 16.00 -25.13
N GLU A 669 -7.95 14.77 -24.79
CA GLU A 669 -8.90 13.71 -24.45
C GLU A 669 -8.63 13.19 -23.04
N PHE A 670 -9.65 13.24 -22.17
CA PHE A 670 -9.52 12.76 -20.81
C PHE A 670 -9.14 11.27 -20.80
N PRO A 671 -8.20 10.84 -19.93
CA PRO A 671 -7.82 9.44 -19.83
C PRO A 671 -9.01 8.56 -19.41
N ASN A 672 -9.51 7.77 -20.35
CA ASN A 672 -10.58 6.81 -20.14
C ASN A 672 -10.04 5.37 -20.03
N LEU A 673 -10.88 4.45 -19.55
CA LEU A 673 -10.58 3.02 -19.44
C LEU A 673 -10.90 2.30 -20.74
N TYR A 674 -10.00 1.44 -21.14
CA TYR A 674 -10.11 0.57 -22.30
C TYR A 674 -9.85 -0.88 -21.90
N VAL A 675 -10.60 -1.80 -22.47
CA VAL A 675 -10.49 -3.26 -22.20
C VAL A 675 -10.40 -4.00 -23.53
N GLY A 676 -9.61 -5.05 -23.56
CA GLY A 676 -9.52 -5.93 -24.75
C GLY A 676 -8.81 -7.26 -24.47
N PRO A 677 -8.92 -8.21 -25.41
CA PRO A 677 -8.23 -9.50 -25.31
C PRO A 677 -6.73 -9.37 -25.49
N ASN A 678 -6.26 -8.23 -25.95
CA ASN A 678 -4.86 -7.83 -26.10
C ASN A 678 -4.76 -6.32 -26.09
N LEU A 679 -3.55 -5.78 -26.09
CA LEU A 679 -3.31 -4.33 -26.03
C LEU A 679 -3.42 -3.61 -27.41
N THR A 680 -3.72 -4.33 -28.49
CA THR A 680 -3.98 -3.75 -29.81
C THR A 680 -5.47 -3.59 -30.10
N THR A 681 -6.29 -4.48 -29.55
CA THR A 681 -7.75 -4.49 -29.77
C THR A 681 -8.44 -4.07 -28.48
N LEU A 682 -8.59 -2.77 -28.33
CA LEU A 682 -9.10 -2.15 -27.10
C LEU A 682 -10.45 -1.48 -27.36
N THR A 683 -11.43 -1.75 -26.51
CA THR A 683 -12.74 -1.11 -26.50
C THR A 683 -12.86 -0.18 -25.29
N GLN A 684 -13.34 1.04 -25.50
CA GLN A 684 -13.58 2.01 -24.43
C GLN A 684 -14.72 1.53 -23.52
N VAL A 685 -14.47 1.49 -22.22
CA VAL A 685 -15.42 1.05 -21.18
C VAL A 685 -15.76 2.14 -20.17
N SER A 686 -15.19 3.33 -20.30
CA SER A 686 -15.59 4.50 -19.51
C SER A 686 -15.71 5.74 -20.40
N ASP A 687 -16.56 6.68 -19.99
CA ASP A 687 -16.60 8.05 -20.49
C ASP A 687 -16.78 8.96 -19.26
N ALA A 688 -15.65 9.32 -18.65
CA ALA A 688 -15.68 10.03 -17.37
C ALA A 688 -16.18 11.46 -17.51
N ASN A 689 -15.82 12.14 -18.59
CA ASN A 689 -16.10 13.57 -18.81
C ASN A 689 -16.68 13.81 -20.21
N PRO A 690 -17.90 13.30 -20.52
CA PRO A 690 -18.50 13.46 -21.84
C PRO A 690 -18.71 14.94 -22.22
N GLN A 691 -18.87 15.82 -21.24
CA GLN A 691 -18.98 17.27 -21.44
C GLN A 691 -17.70 17.93 -22.04
N GLN A 692 -16.58 17.20 -22.12
CA GLN A 692 -15.37 17.70 -22.76
C GLN A 692 -15.56 17.88 -24.28
N LYS A 693 -16.57 17.23 -24.86
CA LYS A 693 -16.88 17.33 -26.30
C LYS A 693 -17.61 18.62 -26.65
N ASP A 694 -18.29 19.23 -25.67
CA ASP A 694 -19.04 20.49 -25.81
C ASP A 694 -18.10 21.71 -25.75
#